data_b6f7cd17f68e7522d8664ea9d30e5178
#
_entry.id   b6f7cd17f68e7522d8664ea9d30e5178
#
_cell.length_a   1.000
_cell.length_b   1.000
_cell.length_c   1.000
_cell.angle_alpha   90.00
_cell.angle_beta   90.00
_cell.angle_gamma   90.00
#
_symmetry.space_group_name_H-M   'P 1'
#
loop_
_entity.id
_entity.type
_entity.pdbx_description
1 polymer ?
#
loop_
_entity_poly.entity_id
_entity_poly.type
_entity_poly.pdbx_seq_one_letter_code
_entity_poly.pdbx_strand_id
1 'polypeptide(L)'
;MTLQPRSCAPASAPALSSPAFRLRSALTHALLLAGLAASTQAQAQVEVQSGTPAAQASQTFQLGTVDVRDTRDEAEAISGDEQRLGAAEMRQRNADTVADAVRLLPGATLSRNNRNEEMIYLRGFDPRQVPVFVDGVPLYVPYDGYVDFGRFTTFDLSEIRVAKAGASLMYGPNTLGGAINLVTRKPVKSFEGDARVGAGAGGERKAAVNLGGNLGTWYYQLGASYLDADSFPLPKGFKDFKKQPTDTGNYRDNAYRKDKRLSFKLGLTPNATDEYALGYVRQEGEKGNPVYTGSATGKNVTRYWRWPYWDKDSVYFLSTTRINADNLLKTRIYHDTYKNGLDMYTDASYTRHDPTSSYKDVSQGASIEWANYSFKGHALRLGAHYKIDEHTDAASAKDPSKHYRDVTRSLVIEDTMALAERWSLNLALSHDQRDAREVYQWPTGSASATNGVAKLGYALGGGGEAYFIASHKTRFPTIKDRYSARMGTALANPDLQPETANHLELGVSGSPWQGGQGQAALFYSRVRNQIQTVVVASAECGGTTCNQAQNVGRTRNIGMELSLAQQLSAQWSVNAGYTYLNRRNTSDSSITLTNTPRHRLLAGIQWRPLAQWEFNAEVETEKGRYVPLSGSGQLQTLKLPGYGIANLRARYKPRSDITVDFGVANIGDKWYQFDDGLPMPGRSWYVNLGYRF
;
A
#
# COMPACT_ATOMS: atom_id res chain seq x y z
N MET A 1 49.54 26.32 -54.61
CA MET A 1 50.55 25.25 -54.52
C MET A 1 49.94 24.14 -53.68
N THR A 2 49.61 23.09 -54.32
CA THR A 2 49.22 21.70 -54.01
C THR A 2 49.04 21.27 -52.56
N LEU A 3 47.81 20.97 -52.25
CA LEU A 3 47.33 20.18 -51.11
C LEU A 3 47.40 18.67 -51.42
N GLN A 4 47.87 17.86 -50.49
CA GLN A 4 47.65 16.44 -50.46
C GLN A 4 46.86 16.04 -49.22
N PRO A 5 45.91 15.10 -49.27
CA PRO A 5 45.06 14.71 -48.17
C PRO A 5 45.67 13.58 -47.35
N ARG A 6 45.52 13.66 -46.01
CA ARG A 6 45.82 12.55 -45.08
C ARG A 6 44.57 11.73 -44.81
N SER A 7 44.70 10.42 -45.01
CA SER A 7 43.71 9.37 -44.74
C SER A 7 43.45 9.23 -43.24
N CYS A 8 42.16 9.24 -42.81
CA CYS A 8 41.71 8.76 -41.50
C CYS A 8 41.34 7.29 -41.60
N ALA A 9 41.91 6.49 -40.74
CA ALA A 9 41.46 5.11 -40.47
C ALA A 9 40.22 5.13 -39.58
N PRO A 10 39.27 4.18 -39.72
CA PRO A 10 38.04 4.16 -38.89
C PRO A 10 38.29 3.59 -37.50
N ALA A 11 37.79 4.28 -36.48
CA ALA A 11 37.74 3.80 -35.12
C ALA A 11 36.70 2.69 -34.98
N SER A 12 37.11 1.57 -34.40
CA SER A 12 36.27 0.43 -34.09
C SER A 12 35.23 0.80 -33.02
N ALA A 13 33.94 0.59 -33.34
CA ALA A 13 32.82 0.69 -32.39
C ALA A 13 32.86 -0.43 -31.36
N PRO A 14 32.50 -0.20 -30.10
CA PRO A 14 32.36 -1.26 -29.11
C PRO A 14 31.13 -2.12 -29.39
N ALA A 15 31.32 -3.43 -29.35
CA ALA A 15 30.27 -4.43 -29.55
C ALA A 15 29.19 -4.34 -28.46
N LEU A 16 27.96 -4.06 -28.90
CA LEU A 16 26.77 -4.16 -28.08
C LEU A 16 26.53 -5.64 -27.68
N SER A 17 26.69 -5.97 -26.40
CA SER A 17 26.33 -7.28 -25.87
C SER A 17 24.80 -7.44 -25.89
N SER A 18 24.31 -8.43 -26.65
CA SER A 18 22.89 -8.71 -26.83
C SER A 18 22.21 -9.15 -25.51
N PRO A 19 20.96 -8.73 -25.26
CA PRO A 19 20.22 -9.06 -24.02
C PRO A 19 19.89 -10.54 -23.84
N ALA A 20 20.08 -11.39 -24.89
CA ALA A 20 19.80 -12.82 -24.86
C ALA A 20 20.71 -13.62 -23.91
N PHE A 21 21.90 -13.12 -23.57
CA PHE A 21 22.83 -13.85 -22.71
C PHE A 21 22.50 -13.78 -21.21
N ARG A 22 21.83 -12.69 -20.76
CA ARG A 22 21.44 -12.54 -19.34
C ARG A 22 20.18 -13.33 -18.99
N LEU A 23 19.28 -13.57 -19.93
CA LEU A 23 18.07 -14.37 -19.69
C LEU A 23 18.40 -15.86 -19.46
N ARG A 24 19.44 -16.39 -20.15
CA ARG A 24 19.86 -17.79 -19.99
C ARG A 24 20.41 -18.08 -18.57
N SER A 25 21.14 -17.13 -17.97
CA SER A 25 21.73 -17.35 -16.65
C SER A 25 20.66 -17.33 -15.53
N ALA A 26 19.66 -16.46 -15.60
CA ALA A 26 18.59 -16.39 -14.61
C ALA A 26 17.64 -17.59 -14.67
N LEU A 27 17.30 -18.07 -15.89
CA LEU A 27 16.50 -19.29 -16.04
C LEU A 27 17.24 -20.55 -15.58
N THR A 28 18.56 -20.63 -15.83
CA THR A 28 19.37 -21.79 -15.43
C THR A 28 19.48 -21.92 -13.91
N HIS A 29 19.58 -20.81 -13.18
CA HIS A 29 19.64 -20.83 -11.72
C HIS A 29 18.26 -21.11 -11.08
N ALA A 30 17.18 -20.61 -11.66
CA ALA A 30 15.82 -20.91 -11.19
C ALA A 30 15.41 -22.37 -11.40
N LEU A 31 15.83 -22.97 -12.53
CA LEU A 31 15.60 -24.38 -12.84
C LEU A 31 16.48 -25.32 -12.00
N LEU A 32 17.71 -24.92 -11.62
CA LEU A 32 18.59 -25.70 -10.75
C LEU A 32 18.04 -25.74 -9.29
N LEU A 33 17.46 -24.68 -8.79
CA LEU A 33 16.82 -24.66 -7.47
C LEU A 33 15.54 -25.51 -7.44
N ALA A 34 14.77 -25.56 -8.52
CA ALA A 34 13.60 -26.42 -8.65
C ALA A 34 13.98 -27.90 -8.82
N GLY A 35 15.11 -28.21 -9.45
CA GLY A 35 15.60 -29.59 -9.65
C GLY A 35 16.14 -30.24 -8.38
N LEU A 36 16.68 -29.47 -7.43
CA LEU A 36 17.17 -29.97 -6.14
C LEU A 36 16.03 -30.36 -5.17
N ALA A 37 14.83 -29.81 -5.34
CA ALA A 37 13.67 -30.14 -4.51
C ALA A 37 12.92 -31.41 -4.97
N ALA A 38 13.18 -31.91 -6.18
CA ALA A 38 12.47 -33.04 -6.76
C ALA A 38 13.06 -34.42 -6.44
N SER A 39 14.23 -34.49 -5.74
CA SER A 39 14.96 -35.77 -5.54
C SER A 39 14.73 -36.45 -4.21
N THR A 40 13.78 -36.01 -3.36
CA THR A 40 13.46 -36.67 -2.10
C THR A 40 11.96 -37.00 -1.98
N GLN A 41 11.41 -37.80 -2.87
CA GLN A 41 10.11 -38.45 -2.64
C GLN A 41 10.34 -39.89 -2.19
N ALA A 42 10.29 -40.12 -0.88
CA ALA A 42 10.09 -41.45 -0.30
C ALA A 42 8.59 -41.79 -0.29
N GLN A 43 8.24 -42.93 -0.82
CA GLN A 43 6.91 -43.45 -0.90
C GLN A 43 6.34 -43.74 0.50
N ALA A 44 5.18 -43.20 0.82
CA ALA A 44 4.31 -43.69 1.88
C ALA A 44 2.92 -43.92 1.27
N GLN A 45 2.51 -45.19 1.17
CA GLN A 45 1.15 -45.59 0.87
C GLN A 45 0.28 -45.37 2.12
N VAL A 46 -0.86 -44.73 1.97
CA VAL A 46 -1.90 -44.66 3.00
C VAL A 46 -3.22 -45.05 2.36
N GLU A 47 -3.87 -46.02 3.02
CA GLU A 47 -5.19 -46.56 2.69
C GLU A 47 -6.30 -45.50 2.68
N VAL A 48 -7.18 -45.62 1.69
CA VAL A 48 -8.36 -44.76 1.52
C VAL A 48 -9.51 -45.36 2.33
N GLN A 49 -9.93 -44.68 3.40
CA GLN A 49 -11.25 -44.83 3.97
C GLN A 49 -12.18 -43.73 3.46
N SER A 50 -13.25 -44.17 2.80
CA SER A 50 -14.33 -43.34 2.26
C SER A 50 -15.23 -42.80 3.39
N GLY A 51 -15.06 -41.49 3.69
CA GLY A 51 -15.97 -40.71 4.52
C GLY A 51 -16.27 -39.40 3.85
N THR A 52 -17.55 -39.06 3.70
CA THR A 52 -18.07 -37.81 3.09
C THR A 52 -17.45 -36.59 3.73
N PRO A 53 -16.85 -35.67 2.97
CA PRO A 53 -16.25 -34.49 3.59
C PRO A 53 -17.30 -33.40 3.84
N ALA A 54 -17.63 -33.20 5.11
CA ALA A 54 -18.13 -31.90 5.54
C ALA A 54 -17.03 -30.86 5.30
N ALA A 55 -17.39 -29.75 4.66
CA ALA A 55 -16.47 -28.66 4.35
C ALA A 55 -15.86 -28.08 5.64
N GLN A 56 -14.67 -28.53 6.01
CA GLN A 56 -13.84 -27.87 7.02
C GLN A 56 -13.23 -26.63 6.38
N ALA A 57 -13.77 -25.46 6.74
CA ALA A 57 -13.10 -24.20 6.53
C ALA A 57 -11.75 -24.23 7.28
N SER A 58 -10.65 -24.18 6.55
CA SER A 58 -9.31 -24.16 7.12
C SER A 58 -9.15 -22.92 7.99
N GLN A 59 -9.08 -23.11 9.30
CA GLN A 59 -8.76 -22.08 10.26
C GLN A 59 -7.29 -21.72 10.11
N THR A 60 -7.02 -20.54 9.56
CA THR A 60 -5.66 -20.01 9.43
C THR A 60 -5.42 -19.02 10.57
N PHE A 61 -4.60 -19.38 11.54
CA PHE A 61 -4.08 -18.46 12.54
C PHE A 61 -3.21 -17.43 11.83
N GLN A 62 -3.45 -16.15 12.06
CA GLN A 62 -2.66 -15.07 11.47
C GLN A 62 -2.14 -14.14 12.56
N LEU A 63 -0.81 -14.07 12.72
CA LEU A 63 -0.16 -13.02 13.51
C LEU A 63 -0.41 -11.66 12.85
N GLY A 64 -0.77 -10.67 13.66
CA GLY A 64 -1.12 -9.33 13.16
C GLY A 64 -2.62 -9.08 13.13
N THR A 65 -3.41 -10.14 13.02
CA THR A 65 -4.81 -10.21 13.38
C THR A 65 -5.02 -11.61 13.94
N VAL A 66 -4.99 -11.74 15.24
CA VAL A 66 -5.25 -13.02 15.88
C VAL A 66 -6.75 -13.21 15.92
N ASP A 67 -7.27 -13.94 14.95
CA ASP A 67 -8.55 -14.62 15.10
C ASP A 67 -8.29 -15.91 15.90
N VAL A 68 -8.17 -15.80 17.21
CA VAL A 68 -8.39 -16.96 18.08
C VAL A 68 -9.90 -17.16 18.09
N ARG A 69 -10.40 -18.02 17.22
CA ARG A 69 -11.79 -18.47 17.27
C ARG A 69 -11.93 -19.47 18.42
N ASP A 70 -12.11 -18.99 19.61
CA ASP A 70 -12.94 -19.69 20.58
C ASP A 70 -14.41 -19.49 20.16
N THR A 71 -15.29 -20.43 20.44
CA THR A 71 -16.75 -20.30 20.23
C THR A 71 -17.35 -19.08 20.96
N ARG A 72 -16.57 -18.38 21.80
CA ARG A 72 -16.88 -17.11 22.44
C ARG A 72 -16.44 -15.89 21.61
N ASP A 73 -15.55 -16.07 20.62
CA ASP A 73 -15.01 -14.99 19.75
C ASP A 73 -15.87 -14.74 18.49
N GLU A 74 -17.08 -15.30 18.41
CA GLU A 74 -18.04 -14.95 17.35
C GLU A 74 -18.39 -13.43 17.36
N ALA A 75 -18.11 -12.73 18.45
CA ALA A 75 -18.23 -11.26 18.54
C ALA A 75 -17.10 -10.49 17.80
N GLU A 76 -15.93 -11.10 17.56
CA GLU A 76 -14.88 -10.58 16.69
C GLU A 76 -15.06 -11.00 15.21
N ALA A 77 -16.17 -11.69 14.88
CA ALA A 77 -16.51 -12.03 13.52
C ALA A 77 -16.47 -10.76 12.66
N ILE A 78 -15.61 -10.80 11.66
CA ILE A 78 -15.38 -9.86 10.56
C ILE A 78 -16.26 -8.62 10.66
N SER A 79 -15.68 -7.53 11.13
CA SER A 79 -16.35 -6.24 11.11
C SER A 79 -16.84 -5.95 9.69
N GLY A 80 -18.15 -5.78 9.48
CA GLY A 80 -18.74 -5.56 8.14
C GLY A 80 -18.19 -4.33 7.42
N ASP A 81 -17.42 -3.47 8.10
CA ASP A 81 -16.71 -2.32 7.54
C ASP A 81 -15.27 -2.63 7.10
N GLU A 82 -14.72 -3.83 7.42
CA GLU A 82 -13.40 -4.26 6.93
C GLU A 82 -13.51 -4.91 5.54
N GLN A 83 -12.61 -4.54 4.65
CA GLN A 83 -12.47 -5.14 3.33
C GLN A 83 -11.20 -5.97 3.27
N ARG A 84 -11.27 -7.12 2.60
CA ARG A 84 -10.16 -8.06 2.46
C ARG A 84 -9.90 -8.37 1.00
N LEU A 85 -8.62 -8.46 0.63
CA LEU A 85 -8.15 -8.86 -0.69
C LEU A 85 -7.13 -9.99 -0.52
N GLY A 86 -7.53 -11.21 -0.85
CA GLY A 86 -6.69 -12.40 -0.68
C GLY A 86 -5.63 -12.55 -1.77
N ALA A 87 -4.57 -13.34 -1.47
CA ALA A 87 -3.47 -13.62 -2.38
C ALA A 87 -3.94 -14.22 -3.73
N ALA A 88 -4.99 -15.03 -3.73
CA ALA A 88 -5.54 -15.59 -4.97
C ALA A 88 -6.09 -14.50 -5.89
N GLU A 89 -6.83 -13.54 -5.34
CA GLU A 89 -7.39 -12.43 -6.09
C GLU A 89 -6.29 -11.45 -6.56
N MET A 90 -5.31 -11.13 -5.71
CA MET A 90 -4.15 -10.33 -6.10
C MET A 90 -3.43 -10.95 -7.31
N ARG A 91 -3.15 -12.26 -7.27
CA ARG A 91 -2.55 -12.99 -8.40
C ARG A 91 -3.47 -13.03 -9.61
N GLN A 92 -4.77 -13.20 -9.40
CA GLN A 92 -5.76 -13.23 -10.46
C GLN A 92 -5.80 -11.91 -11.22
N ARG A 93 -5.61 -10.78 -10.58
CA ARG A 93 -5.65 -9.44 -11.17
C ARG A 93 -4.28 -8.88 -11.53
N ASN A 94 -3.22 -9.69 -11.46
CA ASN A 94 -1.82 -9.27 -11.68
C ASN A 94 -1.44 -8.03 -10.84
N ALA A 95 -1.97 -7.97 -9.61
CA ALA A 95 -1.68 -6.90 -8.66
C ALA A 95 -0.36 -7.20 -7.95
N ASP A 96 0.76 -6.87 -8.60
CA ASP A 96 2.11 -7.22 -8.14
C ASP A 96 2.64 -6.27 -7.08
N THR A 97 2.01 -5.09 -6.93
CA THR A 97 2.33 -4.11 -5.89
C THR A 97 1.15 -3.86 -4.95
N VAL A 98 1.44 -3.32 -3.76
CA VAL A 98 0.40 -2.92 -2.79
C VAL A 98 -0.51 -1.83 -3.39
N ALA A 99 0.05 -0.91 -4.18
CA ALA A 99 -0.73 0.10 -4.91
C ALA A 99 -1.74 -0.56 -5.86
N ASP A 100 -1.29 -1.52 -6.68
CA ASP A 100 -2.16 -2.25 -7.60
C ASP A 100 -3.23 -3.05 -6.88
N ALA A 101 -2.91 -3.63 -5.74
CA ALA A 101 -3.84 -4.43 -4.95
C ALA A 101 -4.91 -3.58 -4.27
N VAL A 102 -4.52 -2.55 -3.53
CA VAL A 102 -5.46 -1.74 -2.74
C VAL A 102 -6.42 -0.95 -3.63
N ARG A 103 -6.00 -0.52 -4.83
CA ARG A 103 -6.89 0.14 -5.78
C ARG A 103 -8.05 -0.73 -6.27
N LEU A 104 -8.00 -2.05 -6.08
CA LEU A 104 -9.10 -2.94 -6.44
C LEU A 104 -10.28 -2.85 -5.47
N LEU A 105 -10.08 -2.25 -4.30
CA LEU A 105 -11.09 -2.13 -3.26
C LEU A 105 -11.94 -0.86 -3.43
N PRO A 106 -13.27 -0.92 -3.19
CA PRO A 106 -14.12 0.26 -3.14
C PRO A 106 -13.64 1.29 -2.11
N GLY A 107 -13.73 2.57 -2.45
CA GLY A 107 -13.28 3.68 -1.61
C GLY A 107 -11.78 3.96 -1.64
N ALA A 108 -10.97 3.04 -2.16
CA ALA A 108 -9.55 3.25 -2.38
C ALA A 108 -9.29 3.79 -3.78
N THR A 109 -8.41 4.79 -3.90
CA THR A 109 -7.99 5.36 -5.18
C THR A 109 -6.50 5.63 -5.17
N LEU A 110 -5.87 5.58 -6.35
CA LEU A 110 -4.48 5.95 -6.52
C LEU A 110 -4.36 7.40 -6.98
N SER A 111 -3.29 8.04 -6.56
CA SER A 111 -2.76 9.26 -7.15
C SER A 111 -1.25 9.14 -7.26
N ARG A 112 -0.62 10.06 -7.96
CA ARG A 112 0.83 10.21 -8.02
C ARG A 112 1.21 11.61 -7.55
N ASN A 113 2.36 11.73 -6.93
CA ASN A 113 2.93 13.02 -6.60
C ASN A 113 4.05 13.39 -7.58
N ASN A 114 4.61 14.59 -7.42
CA ASN A 114 5.67 15.09 -8.29
C ASN A 114 7.03 14.38 -8.13
N ARG A 115 7.14 13.38 -7.23
CA ARG A 115 8.26 12.44 -7.10
C ARG A 115 7.94 11.09 -7.76
N ASN A 116 6.83 11.03 -8.52
CA ASN A 116 6.31 9.81 -9.11
C ASN A 116 6.13 8.67 -8.09
N GLU A 117 5.69 9.03 -6.88
CA GLU A 117 5.32 8.06 -5.84
C GLU A 117 3.84 7.72 -5.96
N GLU A 118 3.51 6.45 -5.84
CA GLU A 118 2.13 5.98 -5.87
C GLU A 118 1.52 6.10 -4.48
N MET A 119 0.48 6.92 -4.40
CA MET A 119 -0.19 7.34 -3.19
C MET A 119 -1.58 6.72 -3.11
N ILE A 120 -1.88 6.00 -2.04
CA ILE A 120 -3.21 5.44 -1.79
C ILE A 120 -4.04 6.47 -1.02
N TYR A 121 -5.22 6.79 -1.55
CA TYR A 121 -6.23 7.60 -0.88
C TYR A 121 -7.42 6.71 -0.51
N LEU A 122 -7.87 6.78 0.73
CA LEU A 122 -9.03 6.04 1.21
C LEU A 122 -10.16 7.02 1.56
N ARG A 123 -11.27 7.00 0.82
CA ARG A 123 -12.40 7.96 0.98
C ARG A 123 -11.97 9.43 1.01
N GLY A 124 -10.88 9.75 0.32
CA GLY A 124 -10.32 11.09 0.23
C GLY A 124 -9.30 11.46 1.33
N PHE A 125 -9.04 10.58 2.25
CA PHE A 125 -7.92 10.69 3.19
C PHE A 125 -6.61 10.29 2.51
N ASP A 126 -5.57 11.09 2.72
CA ASP A 126 -4.25 10.84 2.11
C ASP A 126 -3.44 9.78 2.89
N PRO A 127 -2.33 9.28 2.34
CA PRO A 127 -1.56 8.20 2.97
C PRO A 127 -1.05 8.49 4.38
N ARG A 128 -0.85 9.77 4.74
CA ARG A 128 -0.43 10.16 6.11
C ARG A 128 -1.56 9.99 7.12
N GLN A 129 -2.81 9.99 6.63
CA GLN A 129 -4.05 9.88 7.41
C GLN A 129 -4.57 8.44 7.46
N VAL A 130 -3.95 7.53 6.69
CA VAL A 130 -4.30 6.10 6.59
C VAL A 130 -3.02 5.29 6.76
N PRO A 131 -2.59 5.02 8.01
CA PRO A 131 -1.38 4.26 8.25
C PRO A 131 -1.47 2.85 7.68
N VAL A 132 -0.32 2.35 7.24
CA VAL A 132 -0.14 0.99 6.74
C VAL A 132 0.68 0.18 7.72
N PHE A 133 0.37 -1.10 7.82
CA PHE A 133 1.01 -2.05 8.71
C PHE A 133 1.42 -3.30 7.93
N VAL A 134 2.43 -4.00 8.39
CA VAL A 134 2.77 -5.37 8.00
C VAL A 134 2.67 -6.23 9.24
N ASP A 135 1.74 -7.18 9.27
CA ASP A 135 1.44 -8.00 10.45
C ASP A 135 1.22 -7.15 11.73
N GLY A 136 0.60 -5.97 11.59
CA GLY A 136 0.36 -5.03 12.68
C GLY A 136 1.57 -4.17 13.08
N VAL A 137 2.74 -4.33 12.45
CA VAL A 137 3.92 -3.44 12.61
C VAL A 137 3.77 -2.26 11.66
N PRO A 138 3.89 -1.00 12.12
CA PRO A 138 3.72 0.18 11.26
C PRO A 138 4.71 0.21 10.09
N LEU A 139 4.24 0.57 8.90
CA LEU A 139 5.02 0.70 7.68
C LEU A 139 4.93 2.13 7.13
N TYR A 140 5.93 2.96 7.39
CA TYR A 140 6.03 4.33 6.88
C TYR A 140 7.45 4.85 7.03
N VAL A 141 7.81 5.87 6.27
CA VAL A 141 9.04 6.64 6.49
C VAL A 141 8.75 7.71 7.55
N PRO A 142 9.47 7.76 8.69
CA PRO A 142 9.24 8.72 9.78
C PRO A 142 9.13 10.18 9.35
N TYR A 143 9.95 10.60 8.41
CA TYR A 143 9.90 11.97 7.90
C TYR A 143 8.62 12.28 7.13
N ASP A 144 8.27 11.48 6.14
CA ASP A 144 7.14 11.71 5.25
C ASP A 144 5.79 11.27 5.85
N GLY A 145 5.79 10.28 6.75
CA GLY A 145 4.58 9.68 7.33
C GLY A 145 3.86 8.69 6.41
N TYR A 146 4.46 8.31 5.28
CA TYR A 146 3.95 7.32 4.33
C TYR A 146 5.11 6.67 3.55
N VAL A 147 4.79 5.74 2.67
CA VAL A 147 5.71 5.10 1.73
C VAL A 147 5.20 5.22 0.29
N ASP A 148 6.08 5.01 -0.69
CA ASP A 148 5.71 4.81 -2.09
C ASP A 148 5.14 3.39 -2.24
N PHE A 149 3.81 3.26 -2.32
CA PHE A 149 3.12 1.97 -2.36
C PHE A 149 3.37 1.17 -3.64
N GLY A 150 3.82 1.81 -4.70
CA GLY A 150 4.24 1.16 -5.92
C GLY A 150 5.50 0.31 -5.76
N ARG A 151 6.26 0.49 -4.68
CA ARG A 151 7.52 -0.23 -4.42
C ARG A 151 7.37 -1.47 -3.56
N PHE A 152 6.22 -1.66 -2.88
CA PHE A 152 5.97 -2.82 -2.03
C PHE A 152 5.28 -3.91 -2.85
N THR A 153 5.95 -5.06 -2.98
CA THR A 153 5.41 -6.21 -3.71
C THR A 153 4.42 -7.01 -2.85
N THR A 154 3.48 -7.69 -3.50
CA THR A 154 2.44 -8.51 -2.86
C THR A 154 2.79 -10.00 -2.78
N PHE A 155 3.96 -10.41 -3.26
CA PHE A 155 4.28 -11.83 -3.49
C PHE A 155 4.35 -12.67 -2.21
N ASP A 156 4.73 -12.07 -1.08
CA ASP A 156 4.81 -12.72 0.24
C ASP A 156 3.58 -12.48 1.12
N LEU A 157 2.53 -11.83 0.58
CA LEU A 157 1.29 -11.58 1.33
C LEU A 157 0.29 -12.73 1.18
N SER A 158 -0.45 -13.01 2.25
CA SER A 158 -1.64 -13.85 2.25
C SER A 158 -2.89 -13.04 1.93
N GLU A 159 -3.00 -11.83 2.48
CA GLU A 159 -4.11 -10.90 2.23
C GLU A 159 -3.72 -9.46 2.57
N ILE A 160 -4.54 -8.53 2.10
CA ILE A 160 -4.54 -7.12 2.51
C ILE A 160 -5.89 -6.84 3.16
N ARG A 161 -5.88 -6.25 4.35
CA ARG A 161 -7.06 -5.81 5.10
C ARG A 161 -7.13 -4.30 5.09
N VAL A 162 -8.31 -3.76 4.83
CA VAL A 162 -8.57 -2.31 4.81
C VAL A 162 -9.75 -2.01 5.71
N ALA A 163 -9.48 -1.40 6.86
CA ALA A 163 -10.48 -0.86 7.77
C ALA A 163 -10.62 0.65 7.56
N LYS A 164 -11.84 1.16 7.57
CA LYS A 164 -12.17 2.56 7.29
C LYS A 164 -12.48 3.33 8.57
N ALA A 165 -13.60 4.02 8.63
CA ALA A 165 -14.00 4.83 9.80
C ALA A 165 -14.04 4.05 11.12
N GLY A 166 -14.40 2.75 11.06
CA GLY A 166 -14.46 1.83 12.19
C GLY A 166 -13.14 1.14 12.55
N ALA A 167 -12.00 1.49 11.89
CA ALA A 167 -10.72 0.89 12.22
C ALA A 167 -10.43 0.93 13.72
N SER A 168 -10.13 -0.24 14.32
CA SER A 168 -9.82 -0.39 15.75
C SER A 168 -8.71 0.54 16.18
N LEU A 169 -8.84 1.13 17.38
CA LEU A 169 -7.80 1.95 17.99
C LEU A 169 -6.60 1.13 18.47
N MET A 170 -6.71 -0.20 18.49
CA MET A 170 -5.59 -1.13 18.75
C MET A 170 -4.50 -1.11 17.67
N TYR A 171 -4.75 -0.51 16.50
CA TYR A 171 -3.70 -0.17 15.54
C TYR A 171 -2.75 0.93 16.05
N GLY A 172 -3.15 1.67 17.09
CA GLY A 172 -2.40 2.80 17.65
C GLY A 172 -2.77 4.14 17.00
N PRO A 173 -1.95 5.18 17.20
CA PRO A 173 -2.25 6.55 16.78
C PRO A 173 -2.25 6.75 15.26
N ASN A 174 -2.77 7.91 14.82
CA ASN A 174 -2.78 8.38 13.42
C ASN A 174 -3.78 7.68 12.48
N THR A 175 -4.74 6.93 12.98
CA THR A 175 -5.76 6.23 12.17
C THR A 175 -6.91 7.13 11.70
N LEU A 176 -6.63 8.40 11.38
CA LEU A 176 -7.64 9.42 11.05
C LEU A 176 -8.62 8.97 9.96
N GLY A 177 -8.13 8.39 8.87
CA GLY A 177 -8.94 7.96 7.72
C GLY A 177 -9.20 6.46 7.66
N GLY A 178 -8.61 5.67 8.57
CA GLY A 178 -8.66 4.22 8.57
C GLY A 178 -7.29 3.59 8.75
N ALA A 179 -7.15 2.31 8.39
CA ALA A 179 -5.90 1.55 8.45
C ALA A 179 -5.83 0.51 7.33
N ILE A 180 -4.64 0.19 6.85
CA ILE A 180 -4.36 -0.88 5.89
C ILE A 180 -3.36 -1.83 6.54
N ASN A 181 -3.69 -3.12 6.63
CA ASN A 181 -2.80 -4.15 7.17
C ASN A 181 -2.45 -5.18 6.10
N LEU A 182 -1.17 -5.30 5.81
CA LEU A 182 -0.58 -6.27 4.91
C LEU A 182 -0.24 -7.51 5.72
N VAL A 183 -0.97 -8.61 5.50
CA VAL A 183 -0.78 -9.84 6.26
C VAL A 183 0.15 -10.76 5.47
N THR A 184 1.27 -11.14 6.07
CA THR A 184 2.22 -12.04 5.44
C THR A 184 1.75 -13.50 5.52
N ARG A 185 2.33 -14.37 4.71
CA ARG A 185 1.97 -15.79 4.69
C ARG A 185 2.41 -16.51 5.95
N LYS A 186 1.63 -17.52 6.34
CA LYS A 186 1.98 -18.53 7.32
C LYS A 186 1.75 -19.91 6.69
N PRO A 187 2.75 -20.80 6.66
CA PRO A 187 2.60 -22.13 6.08
C PRO A 187 1.66 -23.01 6.93
N VAL A 188 0.89 -23.84 6.25
CA VAL A 188 -0.04 -24.79 6.88
C VAL A 188 0.38 -26.24 6.68
N LYS A 189 1.16 -26.53 5.63
CA LYS A 189 1.70 -27.88 5.36
C LYS A 189 3.08 -28.06 5.94
N SER A 190 3.55 -29.28 6.08
CA SER A 190 4.93 -29.59 6.49
C SER A 190 5.97 -29.00 5.53
N PHE A 191 5.62 -28.89 4.26
CA PHE A 191 6.37 -28.16 3.23
C PHE A 191 5.42 -27.67 2.16
N GLU A 192 5.53 -26.40 1.78
CA GLU A 192 4.75 -25.79 0.71
C GLU A 192 5.51 -24.60 0.12
N GLY A 193 5.21 -24.28 -1.12
CA GLY A 193 5.79 -23.13 -1.74
C GLY A 193 5.16 -22.76 -3.08
N ASP A 194 5.54 -21.63 -3.60
CA ASP A 194 5.24 -21.20 -4.95
C ASP A 194 6.40 -20.40 -5.54
N ALA A 195 6.57 -20.55 -6.83
CA ALA A 195 7.48 -19.75 -7.63
C ALA A 195 6.71 -19.09 -8.77
N ARG A 196 7.10 -17.87 -9.12
CA ARG A 196 6.53 -17.13 -10.23
C ARG A 196 7.63 -16.39 -10.99
N VAL A 197 7.58 -16.45 -12.31
CA VAL A 197 8.39 -15.63 -13.21
C VAL A 197 7.48 -14.96 -14.22
N GLY A 198 7.87 -13.79 -14.71
CA GLY A 198 7.06 -13.08 -15.68
C GLY A 198 7.85 -12.03 -16.44
N ALA A 199 7.27 -11.64 -17.55
CA ALA A 199 7.76 -10.56 -18.40
C ALA A 199 6.60 -9.72 -18.92
N GLY A 200 6.87 -8.48 -19.28
CA GLY A 200 5.86 -7.56 -19.77
C GLY A 200 6.43 -6.45 -20.63
N ALA A 201 5.54 -5.59 -21.08
CA ALA A 201 5.88 -4.41 -21.86
C ALA A 201 6.78 -3.46 -21.06
N GLY A 202 7.65 -2.72 -21.76
CA GLY A 202 8.58 -1.78 -21.11
C GLY A 202 9.80 -2.44 -20.48
N GLY A 203 10.15 -3.65 -20.90
CA GLY A 203 11.26 -4.40 -20.33
C GLY A 203 10.93 -4.99 -18.93
N GLU A 204 9.65 -5.06 -18.56
CA GLU A 204 9.26 -5.64 -17.28
C GLU A 204 9.72 -7.08 -17.12
N ARG A 205 10.34 -7.38 -16.00
CA ARG A 205 10.80 -8.70 -15.57
C ARG A 205 10.45 -8.87 -14.10
N LYS A 206 9.92 -10.02 -13.76
CA LYS A 206 9.60 -10.34 -12.38
C LYS A 206 9.91 -11.79 -12.04
N ALA A 207 10.35 -12.00 -10.83
CA ALA A 207 10.55 -13.31 -10.25
C ALA A 207 10.19 -13.26 -8.78
N ALA A 208 9.54 -14.30 -8.29
CA ALA A 208 9.24 -14.46 -6.87
C ALA A 208 9.27 -15.93 -6.50
N VAL A 209 9.69 -16.20 -5.28
CA VAL A 209 9.62 -17.52 -4.66
C VAL A 209 9.20 -17.38 -3.21
N ASN A 210 8.32 -18.25 -2.77
CA ASN A 210 7.92 -18.40 -1.38
C ASN A 210 8.07 -19.87 -1.00
N LEU A 211 8.69 -20.11 0.14
CA LEU A 211 8.91 -21.43 0.72
C LEU A 211 8.47 -21.38 2.18
N GLY A 212 7.84 -22.41 2.66
CA GLY A 212 7.45 -22.49 4.05
C GLY A 212 7.19 -23.93 4.49
N GLY A 213 7.25 -24.13 5.80
CA GLY A 213 6.90 -25.41 6.39
C GLY A 213 6.41 -25.23 7.82
N ASN A 214 5.33 -25.95 8.13
CA ASN A 214 4.77 -26.06 9.48
C ASN A 214 5.07 -27.47 10.01
N LEU A 215 5.90 -27.54 11.04
CA LEU A 215 6.38 -28.78 11.65
C LEU A 215 5.68 -29.07 12.99
N GLY A 216 4.51 -28.47 13.20
CA GLY A 216 3.70 -28.61 14.41
C GLY A 216 4.06 -27.57 15.47
N THR A 217 5.17 -27.78 16.19
CA THR A 217 5.60 -26.85 17.24
C THR A 217 6.35 -25.61 16.72
N TRP A 218 6.78 -25.61 15.49
CA TRP A 218 7.40 -24.47 14.86
C TRP A 218 7.15 -24.43 13.35
N TYR A 219 7.28 -23.26 12.77
CA TYR A 219 7.16 -23.07 11.34
C TYR A 219 8.21 -22.06 10.84
N TYR A 220 8.49 -22.12 9.56
CA TYR A 220 9.33 -21.13 8.88
C TYR A 220 8.68 -20.68 7.58
N GLN A 221 8.93 -19.42 7.22
CA GLN A 221 8.51 -18.81 5.95
C GLN A 221 9.67 -18.03 5.37
N LEU A 222 9.97 -18.27 4.10
CA LEU A 222 10.94 -17.54 3.30
C LEU A 222 10.22 -16.95 2.09
N GLY A 223 10.52 -15.70 1.76
CA GLY A 223 10.02 -15.05 0.56
C GLY A 223 11.13 -14.25 -0.10
N ALA A 224 11.26 -14.35 -1.42
CA ALA A 224 12.14 -13.50 -2.21
C ALA A 224 11.40 -13.03 -3.45
N SER A 225 11.53 -11.74 -3.80
CA SER A 225 10.94 -11.19 -5.02
C SER A 225 11.86 -10.17 -5.69
N TYR A 226 11.74 -10.11 -6.99
CA TYR A 226 12.41 -9.18 -7.88
C TYR A 226 11.41 -8.64 -8.88
N LEU A 227 11.31 -7.33 -8.99
CA LEU A 227 10.48 -6.62 -9.95
C LEU A 227 11.31 -5.52 -10.58
N ASP A 228 11.50 -5.58 -11.89
CA ASP A 228 12.32 -4.69 -12.68
C ASP A 228 11.56 -4.26 -13.92
N ALA A 229 11.65 -3.01 -14.30
CA ALA A 229 11.12 -2.49 -15.55
C ALA A 229 11.99 -1.32 -16.03
N ASP A 230 12.34 -1.33 -17.30
CA ASP A 230 13.15 -0.26 -17.89
C ASP A 230 12.30 1.01 -18.13
N SER A 231 11.00 0.82 -18.43
CA SER A 231 10.07 1.89 -18.81
C SER A 231 8.63 1.36 -18.82
N PHE A 232 7.71 2.14 -19.40
CA PHE A 232 6.36 1.69 -19.77
C PHE A 232 5.93 2.28 -21.12
N PRO A 233 5.03 1.60 -21.89
CA PRO A 233 4.53 2.11 -23.16
C PRO A 233 3.73 3.39 -22.96
N LEU A 234 3.97 4.40 -23.77
CA LEU A 234 3.14 5.59 -23.84
C LEU A 234 1.84 5.28 -24.60
N PRO A 235 0.68 5.79 -24.14
CA PRO A 235 -0.59 5.56 -24.79
C PRO A 235 -0.70 6.33 -26.12
N LYS A 236 -1.47 5.78 -27.07
CA LYS A 236 -1.82 6.48 -28.30
C LYS A 236 -2.49 7.81 -27.97
N GLY A 237 -2.05 8.87 -28.65
CA GLY A 237 -2.56 10.22 -28.43
C GLY A 237 -1.97 10.92 -27.18
N PHE A 238 -0.96 10.35 -26.56
CA PHE A 238 -0.14 11.07 -25.57
C PHE A 238 0.36 12.39 -26.13
N LYS A 239 0.28 13.45 -25.33
CA LYS A 239 0.74 14.79 -25.68
C LYS A 239 1.79 15.25 -24.69
N ASP A 240 2.98 15.47 -25.16
CA ASP A 240 4.02 16.16 -24.42
C ASP A 240 3.94 17.66 -24.68
N PHE A 241 3.38 18.41 -23.74
CA PHE A 241 3.28 19.89 -23.84
C PHE A 241 4.62 20.59 -23.64
N LYS A 242 5.63 19.92 -23.10
CA LYS A 242 6.98 20.46 -22.88
C LYS A 242 7.93 20.14 -24.00
N LYS A 243 7.56 19.23 -24.92
CA LYS A 243 8.44 18.72 -25.99
C LYS A 243 9.81 18.32 -25.44
N GLN A 244 9.78 17.52 -24.36
CA GLN A 244 11.01 17.04 -23.74
C GLN A 244 11.77 16.16 -24.71
N PRO A 245 13.08 16.32 -24.87
CA PRO A 245 13.87 15.49 -25.75
C PRO A 245 14.00 14.04 -25.27
N THR A 246 13.47 13.75 -24.09
CA THR A 246 13.62 12.46 -23.40
C THR A 246 12.56 11.43 -23.75
N ASP A 247 11.39 11.83 -24.30
CA ASP A 247 10.36 10.87 -24.73
C ASP A 247 10.54 10.55 -26.22
N THR A 248 11.62 9.86 -26.54
CA THR A 248 11.96 9.45 -27.88
C THR A 248 11.32 8.09 -28.21
N GLY A 249 10.16 8.11 -28.85
CA GLY A 249 9.50 6.88 -29.27
C GLY A 249 8.23 6.56 -28.48
N ASN A 250 7.92 5.25 -28.33
CA ASN A 250 6.68 4.76 -27.77
C ASN A 250 6.76 4.44 -26.26
N TYR A 251 7.86 4.77 -25.60
CA TYR A 251 8.13 4.44 -24.22
C TYR A 251 8.49 5.67 -23.40
N ARG A 252 8.14 5.65 -22.13
CA ARG A 252 8.37 6.74 -21.18
C ARG A 252 9.81 6.72 -20.66
N ASP A 253 10.58 7.77 -20.94
CA ASP A 253 11.95 7.88 -20.46
C ASP A 253 12.03 8.15 -18.95
N ASN A 254 13.16 7.71 -18.36
CA ASN A 254 13.45 7.82 -16.93
C ASN A 254 12.32 7.30 -16.02
N ALA A 255 11.59 6.28 -16.50
CA ALA A 255 10.47 5.63 -15.80
C ALA A 255 10.86 4.24 -15.26
N TYR A 256 12.17 3.96 -15.22
CA TYR A 256 12.65 2.68 -14.72
C TYR A 256 12.38 2.52 -13.23
N ARG A 257 12.22 1.28 -12.85
CA ARG A 257 12.11 0.84 -11.44
C ARG A 257 12.79 -0.50 -11.27
N LYS A 258 13.29 -0.72 -10.06
CA LYS A 258 13.84 -2.00 -9.66
C LYS A 258 13.63 -2.17 -8.17
N ASP A 259 12.92 -3.22 -7.79
CA ASP A 259 12.58 -3.51 -6.42
C ASP A 259 12.94 -4.96 -6.11
N LYS A 260 13.70 -5.18 -5.04
CA LYS A 260 14.07 -6.47 -4.50
C LYS A 260 13.55 -6.57 -3.08
N ARG A 261 13.00 -7.70 -2.71
CA ARG A 261 12.54 -7.95 -1.36
C ARG A 261 12.91 -9.36 -0.93
N LEU A 262 13.43 -9.47 0.28
CA LEU A 262 13.68 -10.71 0.99
C LEU A 262 12.90 -10.65 2.30
N SER A 263 12.16 -11.71 2.62
CA SER A 263 11.45 -11.85 3.88
C SER A 263 11.74 -13.23 4.51
N PHE A 264 11.86 -13.24 5.82
CA PHE A 264 12.02 -14.44 6.62
C PHE A 264 11.15 -14.33 7.86
N LYS A 265 10.47 -15.41 8.23
CA LYS A 265 9.72 -15.51 9.48
C LYS A 265 9.96 -16.90 10.08
N LEU A 266 10.30 -16.93 11.36
CA LEU A 266 10.40 -18.15 12.17
C LEU A 266 9.39 -18.02 13.30
N GLY A 267 8.51 -19.00 13.44
CA GLY A 267 7.50 -19.03 14.48
C GLY A 267 7.55 -20.30 15.31
N LEU A 268 7.28 -20.14 16.58
CA LEU A 268 7.14 -21.20 17.58
C LEU A 268 5.67 -21.26 18.01
N THR A 269 5.04 -22.42 17.91
CA THR A 269 3.66 -22.72 18.31
C THR A 269 3.66 -23.87 19.32
N PRO A 270 4.02 -23.58 20.58
CA PRO A 270 4.21 -24.66 21.59
C PRO A 270 2.92 -25.38 21.92
N ASN A 271 1.78 -24.79 21.66
CA ASN A 271 0.45 -25.34 21.83
C ASN A 271 -0.52 -24.71 20.82
N ALA A 272 -1.81 -25.04 20.91
CA ALA A 272 -2.83 -24.58 19.97
C ALA A 272 -3.19 -23.08 20.08
N THR A 273 -2.76 -22.39 21.15
CA THR A 273 -3.18 -21.01 21.45
C THR A 273 -2.04 -20.01 21.47
N ASP A 274 -0.80 -20.48 21.62
CA ASP A 274 0.35 -19.63 21.77
C ASP A 274 1.20 -19.60 20.50
N GLU A 275 1.66 -18.41 20.15
CA GLU A 275 2.52 -18.21 19.00
C GLU A 275 3.55 -17.11 19.28
N TYR A 276 4.79 -17.38 18.92
CA TYR A 276 5.93 -16.45 19.03
C TYR A 276 6.64 -16.43 17.68
N ALA A 277 6.76 -15.28 17.04
CA ALA A 277 7.40 -15.20 15.73
C ALA A 277 8.44 -14.08 15.68
N LEU A 278 9.57 -14.41 15.09
CA LEU A 278 10.62 -13.46 14.72
C LEU A 278 10.60 -13.30 13.20
N GLY A 279 10.51 -12.05 12.75
CA GLY A 279 10.50 -11.71 11.34
C GLY A 279 11.66 -10.79 10.96
N TYR A 280 12.15 -10.94 9.74
CA TYR A 280 13.11 -10.06 9.10
C TYR A 280 12.67 -9.77 7.68
N VAL A 281 12.73 -8.50 7.29
CA VAL A 281 12.45 -8.06 5.91
C VAL A 281 13.54 -7.09 5.48
N ARG A 282 14.14 -7.37 4.32
CA ARG A 282 15.01 -6.44 3.59
C ARG A 282 14.38 -6.10 2.27
N GLN A 283 14.33 -4.81 1.96
CA GLN A 283 13.91 -4.30 0.67
C GLN A 283 14.94 -3.32 0.15
N GLU A 284 15.32 -3.49 -1.10
CA GLU A 284 16.20 -2.60 -1.83
C GLU A 284 15.49 -2.11 -3.09
N GLY A 285 15.69 -0.86 -3.46
CA GLY A 285 15.06 -0.34 -4.64
C GLY A 285 15.75 0.88 -5.24
N GLU A 286 15.57 1.02 -6.55
CA GLU A 286 16.00 2.19 -7.32
C GLU A 286 14.91 2.59 -8.31
N LYS A 287 14.82 3.87 -8.64
CA LYS A 287 13.88 4.35 -9.66
C LYS A 287 14.29 5.66 -10.29
N GLY A 288 13.82 5.90 -11.52
CA GLY A 288 13.81 7.19 -12.17
C GLY A 288 12.55 8.00 -11.83
N ASN A 289 12.64 9.30 -12.04
CA ASN A 289 11.50 10.21 -12.00
C ASN A 289 11.21 10.71 -13.42
N PRO A 290 10.16 10.20 -14.10
CA PRO A 290 9.79 10.68 -15.41
C PRO A 290 9.61 12.20 -15.42
N VAL A 291 10.16 12.85 -16.42
CA VAL A 291 10.12 14.31 -16.53
C VAL A 291 8.69 14.77 -16.76
N TYR A 292 8.29 15.85 -16.09
CA TYR A 292 6.95 16.40 -16.25
C TYR A 292 6.67 16.84 -17.69
N THR A 293 5.54 16.39 -18.25
CA THR A 293 5.11 16.68 -19.65
C THR A 293 3.81 17.48 -19.72
N GLY A 294 3.29 17.95 -18.59
CA GLY A 294 2.06 18.73 -18.54
C GLY A 294 2.19 20.18 -19.01
N SER A 295 1.10 20.92 -18.90
CA SER A 295 0.97 22.28 -19.42
C SER A 295 1.45 23.38 -18.45
N ALA A 296 1.73 23.07 -17.18
CA ALA A 296 2.14 24.06 -16.19
C ALA A 296 3.45 24.77 -16.55
N THR A 297 3.52 26.04 -16.23
CA THR A 297 4.71 26.89 -16.42
C THR A 297 5.31 27.28 -15.08
N GLY A 298 6.64 27.27 -14.95
CA GLY A 298 7.33 27.63 -13.73
C GLY A 298 8.77 27.08 -13.67
N LYS A 299 9.62 27.70 -12.86
CA LYS A 299 11.05 27.38 -12.82
C LYS A 299 11.36 25.99 -12.24
N ASN A 300 10.48 25.38 -11.44
CA ASN A 300 10.74 24.11 -10.73
C ASN A 300 9.81 22.97 -11.14
N VAL A 301 9.26 23.04 -12.35
CA VAL A 301 8.32 22.04 -12.86
C VAL A 301 9.05 20.83 -13.40
N THR A 302 10.15 21.07 -14.11
CA THR A 302 10.97 20.02 -14.71
C THR A 302 12.01 19.54 -13.70
N ARG A 303 12.03 18.23 -13.45
CA ARG A 303 12.93 17.59 -12.49
C ARG A 303 13.59 16.40 -13.14
N TYR A 304 14.91 16.42 -13.23
CA TYR A 304 15.73 15.34 -13.72
C TYR A 304 16.29 14.56 -12.54
N TRP A 305 15.41 13.79 -11.87
CA TRP A 305 15.71 13.12 -10.62
C TRP A 305 15.81 11.62 -10.76
N ARG A 306 16.70 11.01 -9.94
CA ARG A 306 16.83 9.57 -9.79
C ARG A 306 17.04 9.22 -8.32
N TRP A 307 16.48 8.11 -7.90
CA TRP A 307 16.76 7.50 -6.59
C TRP A 307 17.68 6.30 -6.83
N PRO A 308 19.02 6.44 -6.63
CA PRO A 308 19.97 5.35 -6.82
C PRO A 308 19.81 4.24 -5.78
N TYR A 309 19.20 4.55 -4.63
CA TYR A 309 18.82 3.58 -3.62
C TYR A 309 17.65 4.07 -2.78
N TRP A 310 16.83 3.12 -2.35
CA TRP A 310 15.77 3.26 -1.38
C TRP A 310 15.67 1.92 -0.64
N ASP A 311 16.30 1.84 0.53
CA ASP A 311 16.52 0.60 1.24
C ASP A 311 15.76 0.61 2.57
N LYS A 312 15.15 -0.53 2.90
CA LYS A 312 14.50 -0.77 4.17
C LYS A 312 14.98 -2.09 4.76
N ASP A 313 15.36 -2.06 6.02
CA ASP A 313 15.54 -3.26 6.85
C ASP A 313 14.55 -3.20 8.01
N SER A 314 13.91 -4.33 8.31
CA SER A 314 12.94 -4.49 9.38
C SER A 314 13.19 -5.77 10.14
N VAL A 315 13.32 -5.68 11.45
CA VAL A 315 13.31 -6.82 12.38
C VAL A 315 12.13 -6.64 13.31
N TYR A 316 11.33 -7.68 13.48
CA TYR A 316 10.19 -7.62 14.37
C TYR A 316 9.94 -8.93 15.11
N PHE A 317 9.41 -8.80 16.31
CA PHE A 317 8.92 -9.90 17.13
C PHE A 317 7.44 -9.73 17.39
N LEU A 318 6.67 -10.80 17.21
CA LEU A 318 5.24 -10.87 17.45
C LEU A 318 4.96 -12.03 18.39
N SER A 319 4.07 -11.83 19.36
CA SER A 319 3.62 -12.92 20.20
C SER A 319 2.13 -12.86 20.48
N THR A 320 1.57 -14.03 20.67
CA THR A 320 0.25 -14.26 21.25
C THR A 320 0.41 -15.32 22.31
N THR A 321 0.01 -15.04 23.54
CA THR A 321 0.13 -15.95 24.69
C THR A 321 -1.22 -16.00 25.40
N ARG A 322 -1.81 -17.17 25.51
CA ARG A 322 -2.99 -17.41 26.33
C ARG A 322 -2.54 -17.66 27.77
N ILE A 323 -2.74 -16.68 28.64
CA ILE A 323 -2.36 -16.77 30.05
C ILE A 323 -3.25 -17.79 30.79
N ASN A 324 -4.54 -17.80 30.48
CA ASN A 324 -5.54 -18.75 30.97
C ASN A 324 -6.77 -18.75 30.03
N ALA A 325 -7.85 -19.42 30.40
CA ALA A 325 -9.05 -19.56 29.59
C ALA A 325 -9.64 -18.22 29.13
N ASP A 326 -9.52 -17.18 29.94
CA ASP A 326 -10.17 -15.88 29.71
C ASP A 326 -9.19 -14.75 29.38
N ASN A 327 -7.88 -14.98 29.45
CA ASN A 327 -6.89 -13.91 29.26
C ASN A 327 -5.89 -14.23 28.15
N LEU A 328 -5.75 -13.31 27.21
CA LEU A 328 -4.83 -13.36 26.09
C LEU A 328 -3.92 -12.13 26.12
N LEU A 329 -2.63 -12.34 25.87
CA LEU A 329 -1.63 -11.28 25.76
C LEU A 329 -1.02 -11.30 24.37
N LYS A 330 -1.01 -10.16 23.69
CA LYS A 330 -0.31 -9.97 22.42
C LYS A 330 0.79 -8.94 22.60
N THR A 331 1.95 -9.21 22.00
CA THR A 331 3.09 -8.27 22.04
C THR A 331 3.66 -8.10 20.64
N ARG A 332 4.04 -6.87 20.30
CA ARG A 332 4.78 -6.54 19.08
C ARG A 332 5.97 -5.68 19.47
N ILE A 333 7.14 -6.01 18.92
CA ILE A 333 8.36 -5.23 19.08
C ILE A 333 8.99 -5.14 17.69
N TYR A 334 9.47 -3.96 17.29
CA TYR A 334 10.06 -3.80 15.98
C TYR A 334 11.18 -2.76 15.95
N HIS A 335 12.04 -2.91 14.97
CA HIS A 335 13.07 -1.95 14.61
C HIS A 335 13.19 -1.89 13.10
N ASP A 336 12.90 -0.72 12.53
CA ASP A 336 12.93 -0.42 11.10
C ASP A 336 13.99 0.62 10.81
N THR A 337 14.77 0.42 9.75
CA THR A 337 15.65 1.43 9.19
C THR A 337 15.28 1.71 7.74
N TYR A 338 15.35 2.97 7.33
CA TYR A 338 15.16 3.41 5.96
C TYR A 338 16.34 4.27 5.54
N LYS A 339 16.80 4.07 4.32
CA LYS A 339 17.83 4.91 3.70
C LYS A 339 17.43 5.19 2.27
N ASN A 340 17.48 6.44 1.86
CA ASN A 340 17.31 6.78 0.46
C ASN A 340 18.25 7.90 0.05
N GLY A 341 18.64 7.89 -1.23
CA GLY A 341 19.42 8.94 -1.86
C GLY A 341 18.65 9.54 -3.03
N LEU A 342 18.79 10.83 -3.24
CA LEU A 342 18.21 11.56 -4.35
C LEU A 342 19.31 12.29 -5.11
N ASP A 343 19.50 11.89 -6.38
CA ASP A 343 20.36 12.58 -7.34
C ASP A 343 19.52 13.56 -8.16
N MET A 344 19.91 14.83 -8.10
CA MET A 344 19.26 15.93 -8.83
C MET A 344 20.15 16.35 -9.99
N TYR A 345 19.82 15.89 -11.20
CA TYR A 345 20.58 16.17 -12.41
C TYR A 345 20.25 17.53 -12.98
N THR A 346 21.23 18.13 -13.66
CA THR A 346 21.09 19.47 -14.25
C THR A 346 20.23 19.48 -15.51
N ASP A 347 20.19 18.37 -16.24
CA ASP A 347 19.48 18.27 -17.52
C ASP A 347 19.13 16.80 -17.87
N ALA A 348 18.50 16.63 -19.02
CA ALA A 348 18.03 15.35 -19.54
C ALA A 348 19.14 14.37 -19.97
N SER A 349 20.40 14.77 -19.97
CA SER A 349 21.51 13.84 -20.27
C SER A 349 21.80 12.90 -19.09
N TYR A 350 21.38 13.29 -17.88
CA TYR A 350 21.65 12.56 -16.64
C TYR A 350 23.14 12.25 -16.42
N THR A 351 24.02 13.19 -16.82
CA THR A 351 25.48 13.03 -16.70
C THR A 351 26.07 13.79 -15.52
N ARG A 352 25.47 14.91 -15.11
CA ARG A 352 25.94 15.76 -14.04
C ARG A 352 24.80 16.09 -13.07
N HIS A 353 25.01 15.81 -11.80
CA HIS A 353 24.06 16.10 -10.73
C HIS A 353 24.76 16.82 -9.56
N ASP A 354 23.96 17.49 -8.74
CA ASP A 354 24.38 17.96 -7.43
C ASP A 354 24.80 16.78 -6.54
N PRO A 355 25.56 17.00 -5.47
CA PRO A 355 25.83 15.93 -4.51
C PRO A 355 24.54 15.28 -4.04
N THR A 356 24.53 13.93 -3.94
CA THR A 356 23.37 13.15 -3.54
C THR A 356 22.82 13.62 -2.20
N SER A 357 21.56 14.03 -2.18
CA SER A 357 20.83 14.30 -0.95
C SER A 357 20.44 12.98 -0.30
N SER A 358 20.80 12.78 0.96
CA SER A 358 20.59 11.52 1.66
C SER A 358 19.65 11.67 2.86
N TYR A 359 18.81 10.68 3.05
CA TYR A 359 17.92 10.52 4.20
C TYR A 359 18.18 9.20 4.89
N LYS A 360 18.20 9.24 6.22
CA LYS A 360 18.23 8.06 7.08
C LYS A 360 17.15 8.22 8.13
N ASP A 361 16.23 7.28 8.16
CA ASP A 361 15.14 7.22 9.11
C ASP A 361 15.23 5.94 9.93
N VAL A 362 14.81 6.02 11.20
CA VAL A 362 14.69 4.87 12.10
C VAL A 362 13.32 4.95 12.75
N SER A 363 12.58 3.84 12.74
CA SER A 363 11.36 3.69 13.54
C SER A 363 11.48 2.45 14.39
N GLN A 364 11.31 2.59 15.70
CA GLN A 364 11.35 1.47 16.63
C GLN A 364 10.23 1.60 17.65
N GLY A 365 9.66 0.48 18.04
CA GLY A 365 8.57 0.52 18.99
C GLY A 365 8.17 -0.82 19.55
N ALA A 366 7.29 -0.73 20.52
CA ALA A 366 6.66 -1.86 21.15
C ALA A 366 5.17 -1.57 21.39
N SER A 367 4.35 -2.61 21.27
CA SER A 367 2.98 -2.57 21.75
C SER A 367 2.62 -3.83 22.51
N ILE A 368 1.76 -3.69 23.48
CA ILE A 368 1.18 -4.76 24.27
C ILE A 368 -0.32 -4.61 24.23
N GLU A 369 -1.02 -5.72 24.05
CA GLU A 369 -2.48 -5.80 24.09
C GLU A 369 -2.88 -6.95 25.02
N TRP A 370 -3.67 -6.66 26.03
CA TRP A 370 -4.28 -7.65 26.89
C TRP A 370 -5.77 -7.74 26.58
N ALA A 371 -6.27 -8.93 26.31
CA ALA A 371 -7.67 -9.22 26.07
C ALA A 371 -8.23 -10.10 27.20
N ASN A 372 -9.43 -9.76 27.69
CA ASN A 372 -10.12 -10.47 28.75
C ASN A 372 -11.55 -10.82 28.32
N TYR A 373 -11.92 -12.08 28.49
CA TYR A 373 -13.21 -12.66 28.15
C TYR A 373 -13.97 -13.21 29.36
N SER A 374 -13.54 -12.90 30.60
CA SER A 374 -14.17 -13.43 31.83
C SER A 374 -15.58 -12.87 32.06
N PHE A 375 -15.92 -11.72 31.49
CA PHE A 375 -17.23 -11.14 31.60
C PHE A 375 -18.12 -11.66 30.46
N LYS A 376 -19.23 -12.32 30.84
CA LYS A 376 -20.17 -12.88 29.86
C LYS A 376 -20.67 -11.81 28.88
N GLY A 377 -20.49 -12.05 27.59
CA GLY A 377 -20.93 -11.14 26.53
C GLY A 377 -19.99 -9.95 26.30
N HIS A 378 -18.82 -9.90 26.92
CA HIS A 378 -17.80 -8.87 26.73
C HIS A 378 -16.49 -9.44 26.19
N ALA A 379 -15.82 -8.67 25.34
CA ALA A 379 -14.44 -8.89 24.90
C ALA A 379 -13.68 -7.59 25.18
N LEU A 380 -13.19 -7.45 26.42
CA LEU A 380 -12.46 -6.26 26.86
C LEU A 380 -11.00 -6.36 26.42
N ARG A 381 -10.48 -5.30 25.81
CA ARG A 381 -9.09 -5.18 25.40
C ARG A 381 -8.46 -3.91 25.95
N LEU A 382 -7.23 -4.02 26.49
CA LEU A 382 -6.40 -2.90 26.90
C LEU A 382 -5.12 -2.92 26.07
N GLY A 383 -4.75 -1.78 25.50
CA GLY A 383 -3.58 -1.62 24.66
C GLY A 383 -2.66 -0.50 25.14
N ALA A 384 -1.36 -0.73 25.00
CA ALA A 384 -0.35 0.31 25.16
C ALA A 384 0.64 0.27 24.01
N HIS A 385 0.97 1.45 23.47
CA HIS A 385 1.96 1.60 22.39
C HIS A 385 3.03 2.60 22.80
N TYR A 386 4.27 2.28 22.44
CA TYR A 386 5.43 3.14 22.58
C TYR A 386 6.23 3.12 21.28
N LYS A 387 6.55 4.30 20.73
CA LYS A 387 7.24 4.41 19.47
C LYS A 387 8.22 5.57 19.48
N ILE A 388 9.37 5.36 18.87
CA ILE A 388 10.40 6.37 18.59
C ILE A 388 10.58 6.46 17.07
N ASP A 389 10.47 7.66 16.53
CA ASP A 389 10.73 7.98 15.14
C ASP A 389 11.91 8.95 15.05
N GLU A 390 12.94 8.59 14.28
CA GLU A 390 14.10 9.42 14.06
C GLU A 390 14.26 9.70 12.57
N HIS A 391 14.68 10.92 12.25
CA HIS A 391 15.01 11.33 10.89
C HIS A 391 16.33 12.09 10.89
N THR A 392 17.20 11.74 9.96
CA THR A 392 18.44 12.46 9.68
C THR A 392 18.52 12.78 8.21
N ASP A 393 18.66 14.05 7.86
CA ASP A 393 18.87 14.50 6.49
C ASP A 393 20.18 15.27 6.34
N ALA A 394 20.80 15.12 5.16
CA ALA A 394 21.89 15.95 4.70
C ALA A 394 21.64 16.31 3.23
N ALA A 395 21.71 17.60 2.91
CA ALA A 395 21.54 18.06 1.54
C ALA A 395 22.71 17.60 0.65
N SER A 396 23.90 17.47 1.25
CA SER A 396 25.07 16.81 0.65
C SER A 396 25.95 16.22 1.74
N ALA A 397 26.94 15.40 1.35
CA ALA A 397 27.92 14.84 2.29
C ALA A 397 28.78 15.92 3.01
N LYS A 398 28.76 17.14 2.54
CA LYS A 398 29.51 18.27 3.13
C LYS A 398 28.65 19.15 4.05
N ASP A 399 27.33 19.00 3.99
CA ASP A 399 26.41 19.79 4.80
C ASP A 399 26.24 19.16 6.18
N PRO A 400 25.99 19.97 7.23
CA PRO A 400 25.69 19.42 8.55
C PRO A 400 24.42 18.59 8.51
N SER A 401 24.45 17.41 9.12
CA SER A 401 23.28 16.57 9.28
C SER A 401 22.29 17.24 10.22
N LYS A 402 21.00 17.20 9.84
CA LYS A 402 19.90 17.66 10.66
C LYS A 402 19.24 16.42 11.28
N HIS A 403 19.08 16.44 12.58
CA HIS A 403 18.50 15.31 13.31
C HIS A 403 17.20 15.71 13.99
N TYR A 404 16.21 14.81 13.90
CA TYR A 404 14.88 14.95 14.48
C TYR A 404 14.48 13.65 15.15
N ARG A 405 13.83 13.75 16.33
CA ARG A 405 13.36 12.59 17.09
C ARG A 405 12.02 12.87 17.76
N ASP A 406 11.03 12.07 17.42
CA ASP A 406 9.71 12.05 18.05
C ASP A 406 9.55 10.79 18.91
N VAL A 407 8.89 10.96 20.05
CA VAL A 407 8.42 9.84 20.90
C VAL A 407 6.90 9.89 20.96
N THR A 408 6.25 8.79 20.58
CA THR A 408 4.78 8.67 20.63
C THR A 408 4.37 7.58 21.61
N ARG A 409 3.37 7.87 22.46
CA ARG A 409 2.77 6.95 23.41
C ARG A 409 1.28 6.92 23.19
N SER A 410 0.66 5.76 23.40
CA SER A 410 -0.79 5.60 23.31
C SER A 410 -1.27 4.59 24.34
N LEU A 411 -2.40 4.89 24.96
CA LEU A 411 -3.16 3.97 25.80
C LEU A 411 -4.53 3.80 25.18
N VAL A 412 -4.99 2.55 25.11
CA VAL A 412 -6.25 2.18 24.44
C VAL A 412 -7.06 1.28 25.34
N ILE A 413 -8.36 1.50 25.38
CA ILE A 413 -9.37 0.59 25.92
C ILE A 413 -10.41 0.35 24.82
N GLU A 414 -10.77 -0.91 24.61
CA GLU A 414 -11.81 -1.30 23.67
C GLU A 414 -12.61 -2.46 24.24
N ASP A 415 -13.94 -2.39 24.18
CA ASP A 415 -14.83 -3.45 24.62
C ASP A 415 -15.86 -3.75 23.53
N THR A 416 -15.96 -5.01 23.15
CA THR A 416 -16.98 -5.52 22.25
C THR A 416 -18.01 -6.29 23.06
N MET A 417 -19.26 -5.80 23.06
CA MET A 417 -20.35 -6.30 23.87
C MET A 417 -21.42 -6.98 23.00
N ALA A 418 -21.84 -8.18 23.38
CA ALA A 418 -23.03 -8.81 22.86
C ALA A 418 -24.25 -8.30 23.67
N LEU A 419 -24.97 -7.31 23.13
CA LEU A 419 -26.13 -6.68 23.81
C LEU A 419 -27.36 -7.62 23.82
N ALA A 420 -27.54 -8.39 22.76
CA ALA A 420 -28.59 -9.37 22.57
C ALA A 420 -28.15 -10.40 21.51
N GLU A 421 -28.96 -11.41 21.24
CA GLU A 421 -28.65 -12.50 20.29
C GLU A 421 -28.11 -12.02 18.91
N ARG A 422 -28.58 -10.88 18.42
CA ARG A 422 -28.20 -10.32 17.12
C ARG A 422 -27.57 -8.94 17.17
N TRP A 423 -27.43 -8.34 18.36
CA TRP A 423 -26.92 -6.99 18.53
C TRP A 423 -25.55 -7.00 19.20
N SER A 424 -24.60 -6.35 18.61
CA SER A 424 -23.27 -6.10 19.16
C SER A 424 -23.00 -4.61 19.27
N LEU A 425 -22.23 -4.21 20.27
CA LEU A 425 -21.73 -2.85 20.44
C LEU A 425 -20.24 -2.91 20.72
N ASN A 426 -19.44 -2.26 19.87
CA ASN A 426 -18.03 -2.04 20.12
C ASN A 426 -17.83 -0.58 20.54
N LEU A 427 -17.17 -0.37 21.67
CA LEU A 427 -16.76 0.95 22.17
C LEU A 427 -15.26 0.96 22.37
N ALA A 428 -14.58 1.97 21.83
CA ALA A 428 -13.15 2.15 22.00
C ALA A 428 -12.81 3.60 22.34
N LEU A 429 -11.80 3.79 23.20
CA LEU A 429 -11.22 5.07 23.55
C LEU A 429 -9.70 4.96 23.57
N SER A 430 -8.99 5.95 23.06
CA SER A 430 -7.54 6.07 23.22
C SER A 430 -7.12 7.48 23.62
N HIS A 431 -6.00 7.55 24.32
CA HIS A 431 -5.29 8.79 24.57
C HIS A 431 -3.86 8.66 24.04
N ASP A 432 -3.50 9.54 23.11
CA ASP A 432 -2.25 9.54 22.41
C ASP A 432 -1.45 10.79 22.77
N GLN A 433 -0.13 10.65 22.94
CA GLN A 433 0.80 11.76 23.17
C GLN A 433 2.01 11.60 22.25
N ARG A 434 2.40 12.69 21.60
CA ARG A 434 3.64 12.79 20.82
C ARG A 434 4.51 13.90 21.40
N ASP A 435 5.76 13.58 21.70
CA ASP A 435 6.79 14.50 22.17
C ASP A 435 7.89 14.62 21.10
N ALA A 436 8.14 15.83 20.60
CA ALA A 436 9.33 16.15 19.81
C ALA A 436 10.51 16.33 20.76
N ARG A 437 11.48 15.41 20.74
CA ARG A 437 12.61 15.36 21.69
C ARG A 437 13.86 16.04 21.15
N GLU A 438 14.11 15.89 19.84
CA GLU A 438 15.23 16.49 19.15
C GLU A 438 14.71 17.08 17.83
N VAL A 439 15.01 18.32 17.55
CA VAL A 439 14.39 19.11 16.46
C VAL A 439 15.37 20.07 15.80
N TYR A 440 16.62 19.65 15.64
CA TYR A 440 17.69 20.44 15.04
C TYR A 440 17.77 21.85 15.69
N GLN A 441 17.36 22.89 14.98
CA GLN A 441 17.40 24.29 15.46
C GLN A 441 16.06 24.80 16.01
N TRP A 442 15.01 23.97 16.06
CA TRP A 442 13.67 24.38 16.47
C TRP A 442 13.41 24.03 17.95
N PRO A 443 12.43 24.67 18.61
CA PRO A 443 12.04 24.27 19.96
C PRO A 443 11.39 22.88 19.97
N THR A 444 11.64 22.15 21.03
CA THR A 444 10.91 20.92 21.35
C THR A 444 9.45 21.24 21.72
N GLY A 445 8.57 20.25 21.60
CA GLY A 445 7.16 20.45 21.95
C GLY A 445 6.42 19.12 22.10
N SER A 446 5.24 19.17 22.67
CA SER A 446 4.36 18.03 22.82
C SER A 446 2.97 18.34 22.29
N ALA A 447 2.28 17.28 21.83
CA ALA A 447 0.89 17.33 21.45
C ALA A 447 0.18 16.08 21.96
N SER A 448 -1.07 16.21 22.38
CA SER A 448 -1.91 15.08 22.78
C SER A 448 -3.22 15.07 22.01
N ALA A 449 -3.83 13.90 21.92
CA ALA A 449 -5.09 13.70 21.22
C ALA A 449 -5.86 12.54 21.85
N THR A 450 -7.20 12.65 21.85
CA THR A 450 -8.08 11.59 22.32
C THR A 450 -8.94 11.11 21.15
N ASN A 451 -9.06 9.79 20.98
CA ASN A 451 -9.85 9.18 19.93
C ASN A 451 -10.95 8.33 20.53
N GLY A 452 -12.06 8.18 19.81
CA GLY A 452 -13.18 7.35 20.22
C GLY A 452 -13.86 6.68 19.03
N VAL A 453 -14.30 5.45 19.19
CA VAL A 453 -15.09 4.69 18.22
C VAL A 453 -16.27 4.06 18.93
N ALA A 454 -17.45 4.16 18.32
CA ALA A 454 -18.64 3.41 18.68
C ALA A 454 -19.18 2.73 17.41
N LYS A 455 -19.31 1.40 17.42
CA LYS A 455 -19.92 0.63 16.35
C LYS A 455 -21.07 -0.20 16.91
N LEU A 456 -22.26 -0.01 16.37
CA LEU A 456 -23.44 -0.83 16.63
C LEU A 456 -23.63 -1.77 15.45
N GLY A 457 -23.63 -3.08 15.70
CA GLY A 457 -23.81 -4.13 14.70
C GLY A 457 -25.13 -4.87 14.91
N TYR A 458 -25.76 -5.29 13.84
CA TYR A 458 -26.92 -6.18 13.83
C TYR A 458 -26.67 -7.34 12.88
N ALA A 459 -26.61 -8.56 13.40
CA ALA A 459 -26.39 -9.75 12.61
C ALA A 459 -27.63 -10.06 11.78
N LEU A 460 -27.45 -10.06 10.46
CA LEU A 460 -28.41 -10.51 9.46
C LEU A 460 -28.26 -12.03 9.30
N GLY A 461 -29.31 -12.74 8.92
CA GLY A 461 -29.16 -14.14 8.55
C GLY A 461 -28.10 -14.35 7.46
N GLY A 462 -27.51 -15.57 7.37
CA GLY A 462 -26.55 -15.89 6.31
C GLY A 462 -25.16 -15.26 6.43
N GLY A 463 -24.74 -14.87 7.64
CA GLY A 463 -23.40 -14.29 7.88
C GLY A 463 -23.27 -12.81 7.49
N GLY A 464 -24.38 -12.14 7.28
CA GLY A 464 -24.39 -10.70 6.99
C GLY A 464 -24.48 -9.83 8.26
N GLU A 465 -24.12 -8.56 8.13
CA GLU A 465 -24.19 -7.55 9.19
C GLU A 465 -24.72 -6.24 8.62
N ALA A 466 -25.64 -5.60 9.35
CA ALA A 466 -25.93 -4.18 9.21
C ALA A 466 -25.24 -3.45 10.37
N TYR A 467 -24.62 -2.30 10.11
CA TYR A 467 -23.85 -1.60 11.13
C TYR A 467 -24.00 -0.09 11.03
N PHE A 468 -23.83 0.56 12.18
CA PHE A 468 -23.68 2.00 12.30
C PHE A 468 -22.40 2.30 13.06
N ILE A 469 -21.58 3.24 12.55
CA ILE A 469 -20.34 3.68 13.16
C ILE A 469 -20.39 5.18 13.39
N ALA A 470 -19.99 5.60 14.59
CA ALA A 470 -19.64 6.97 14.93
C ALA A 470 -18.21 6.97 15.50
N SER A 471 -17.31 7.79 14.92
CA SER A 471 -15.96 7.88 15.46
C SER A 471 -15.39 9.28 15.41
N HIS A 472 -14.52 9.56 16.40
CA HIS A 472 -13.65 10.74 16.48
C HIS A 472 -12.21 10.26 16.43
N LYS A 473 -11.45 10.66 15.41
CA LYS A 473 -10.07 10.22 15.19
C LYS A 473 -9.15 11.37 14.89
N THR A 474 -7.87 11.17 15.18
CA THR A 474 -6.85 12.20 15.06
C THR A 474 -5.61 11.72 14.32
N ARG A 475 -4.79 12.67 13.85
CA ARG A 475 -3.46 12.43 13.30
C ARG A 475 -2.50 13.52 13.74
N PHE A 476 -1.34 13.14 14.27
CA PHE A 476 -0.27 14.08 14.54
C PHE A 476 0.41 14.55 13.26
N PRO A 477 0.86 15.83 13.17
CA PRO A 477 1.70 16.31 12.09
C PRO A 477 3.00 15.52 12.01
N THR A 478 3.45 15.18 10.79
CA THR A 478 4.73 14.48 10.57
C THR A 478 5.92 15.41 10.86
N ILE A 479 7.13 14.85 10.94
CA ILE A 479 8.36 15.63 11.02
C ILE A 479 8.44 16.60 9.83
N LYS A 480 8.12 16.13 8.63
CA LYS A 480 8.09 16.96 7.41
C LYS A 480 7.05 18.07 7.46
N ASP A 481 5.84 17.80 7.95
CA ASP A 481 4.80 18.83 8.06
C ASP A 481 5.28 20.00 8.93
N ARG A 482 6.01 19.72 10.02
CA ARG A 482 6.46 20.69 11.01
C ARG A 482 7.75 21.43 10.61
N TYR A 483 8.73 20.73 10.05
CA TYR A 483 10.11 21.22 9.97
C TYR A 483 10.67 21.34 8.56
N SER A 484 9.96 20.91 7.51
CA SER A 484 10.49 20.95 6.15
C SER A 484 10.56 22.38 5.61
N ALA A 485 11.77 22.82 5.27
CA ALA A 485 12.01 24.07 4.54
C ALA A 485 11.81 23.94 3.02
N ARG A 486 11.50 22.73 2.49
CA ARG A 486 11.29 22.45 1.05
C ARG A 486 12.38 23.09 0.16
N MET A 487 13.64 22.86 0.48
CA MET A 487 14.80 23.45 -0.24
C MET A 487 14.75 25.00 -0.27
N GLY A 488 14.41 25.63 0.85
CA GLY A 488 14.36 27.09 0.99
C GLY A 488 13.10 27.75 0.40
N THR A 489 12.06 26.98 0.05
CA THR A 489 10.79 27.52 -0.48
C THR A 489 9.66 27.53 0.54
N ALA A 490 9.91 27.06 1.77
CA ALA A 490 8.90 26.98 2.82
C ALA A 490 9.49 27.34 4.19
N LEU A 491 8.61 27.84 5.07
CA LEU A 491 8.88 28.03 6.48
C LEU A 491 8.41 26.83 7.29
N ALA A 492 9.20 26.45 8.28
CA ALA A 492 8.79 25.47 9.29
C ALA A 492 7.63 26.02 10.14
N ASN A 493 6.82 25.12 10.69
CA ASN A 493 5.77 25.45 11.66
C ASN A 493 5.75 24.38 12.77
N PRO A 494 6.57 24.52 13.81
CA PRO A 494 6.62 23.59 14.93
C PRO A 494 5.30 23.45 15.69
N ASP A 495 4.44 24.49 15.68
CA ASP A 495 3.23 24.63 16.45
C ASP A 495 1.98 23.94 15.84
N LEU A 496 2.20 23.17 14.75
CA LEU A 496 1.12 22.44 14.13
C LEU A 496 0.43 21.49 15.11
N GLN A 497 -0.90 21.65 15.18
CA GLN A 497 -1.80 20.83 16.01
C GLN A 497 -2.26 19.57 15.28
N PRO A 498 -2.72 18.53 16.01
CA PRO A 498 -3.30 17.36 15.39
C PRO A 498 -4.50 17.69 14.48
N GLU A 499 -4.56 17.03 13.32
CA GLU A 499 -5.78 16.99 12.53
C GLU A 499 -6.82 16.12 13.22
N THR A 500 -8.09 16.47 13.08
CA THR A 500 -9.20 15.71 13.68
C THR A 500 -10.28 15.40 12.66
N ALA A 501 -10.90 14.25 12.75
CA ALA A 501 -12.04 13.87 11.92
C ALA A 501 -13.15 13.22 12.74
N ASN A 502 -14.40 13.65 12.50
CA ASN A 502 -15.59 12.98 12.97
C ASN A 502 -16.22 12.22 11.81
N HIS A 503 -16.50 10.94 12.01
CA HIS A 503 -17.08 10.05 11.03
C HIS A 503 -18.44 9.55 11.48
N LEU A 504 -19.35 9.41 10.52
CA LEU A 504 -20.59 8.66 10.62
C LEU A 504 -20.67 7.72 9.43
N GLU A 505 -20.99 6.47 9.65
CA GLU A 505 -21.16 5.48 8.59
C GLU A 505 -22.34 4.56 8.91
N LEU A 506 -23.13 4.29 7.89
CA LEU A 506 -24.18 3.28 7.89
C LEU A 506 -23.87 2.28 6.78
N GLY A 507 -23.79 1.02 7.09
CA GLY A 507 -23.47 0.02 6.11
C GLY A 507 -24.18 -1.32 6.32
N VAL A 508 -24.12 -2.12 5.28
CA VAL A 508 -24.62 -3.49 5.25
C VAL A 508 -23.66 -4.35 4.41
N SER A 509 -23.39 -5.55 4.88
CA SER A 509 -22.61 -6.55 4.15
C SER A 509 -23.24 -7.93 4.34
N GLY A 510 -23.02 -8.85 3.41
CA GLY A 510 -23.48 -10.22 3.52
C GLY A 510 -23.78 -10.89 2.20
N SER A 511 -24.43 -12.05 2.30
CA SER A 511 -24.86 -12.87 1.17
C SER A 511 -26.40 -12.85 1.07
N PRO A 512 -26.99 -11.80 0.44
CA PRO A 512 -28.45 -11.59 0.46
C PRO A 512 -29.23 -12.63 -0.35
N TRP A 513 -28.55 -13.37 -1.24
CA TRP A 513 -29.11 -14.46 -2.03
C TRP A 513 -28.02 -15.47 -2.42
N GLN A 514 -28.41 -16.60 -2.96
CA GLN A 514 -27.48 -17.68 -3.34
C GLN A 514 -26.44 -17.22 -4.37
N GLY A 515 -25.16 -17.46 -4.06
CA GLY A 515 -24.02 -17.10 -4.91
C GLY A 515 -23.72 -15.60 -4.97
N GLY A 516 -24.49 -14.77 -4.25
CA GLY A 516 -24.27 -13.33 -4.15
C GLY A 516 -23.54 -12.95 -2.88
N GLN A 517 -22.59 -12.02 -3.00
CA GLN A 517 -21.97 -11.30 -1.87
C GLN A 517 -22.06 -9.81 -2.17
N GLY A 518 -22.52 -9.03 -1.20
CA GLY A 518 -22.72 -7.61 -1.37
C GLY A 518 -22.29 -6.80 -0.16
N GLN A 519 -21.84 -5.59 -0.41
CA GLN A 519 -21.56 -4.58 0.61
C GLN A 519 -22.04 -3.23 0.10
N ALA A 520 -22.72 -2.47 0.96
CA ALA A 520 -23.10 -1.09 0.72
C ALA A 520 -22.79 -0.26 1.96
N ALA A 521 -22.24 0.94 1.77
CA ALA A 521 -21.98 1.88 2.84
C ALA A 521 -22.28 3.30 2.41
N LEU A 522 -22.89 4.07 3.30
CA LEU A 522 -23.04 5.52 3.23
C LEU A 522 -22.18 6.13 4.32
N PHE A 523 -21.35 7.11 3.97
CA PHE A 523 -20.44 7.72 4.93
C PHE A 523 -20.42 9.23 4.85
N TYR A 524 -20.16 9.81 6.01
CA TYR A 524 -19.95 11.24 6.23
C TYR A 524 -18.71 11.43 7.09
N SER A 525 -17.80 12.31 6.67
CA SER A 525 -16.63 12.67 7.47
C SER A 525 -16.44 14.18 7.46
N ARG A 526 -16.22 14.75 8.64
CA ARG A 526 -15.88 16.17 8.83
C ARG A 526 -14.51 16.29 9.45
N VAL A 527 -13.56 16.80 8.67
CA VAL A 527 -12.17 17.04 9.09
C VAL A 527 -12.05 18.49 9.57
N ARG A 528 -11.32 18.69 10.67
CA ARG A 528 -10.93 20.01 11.21
C ARG A 528 -9.42 20.04 11.41
N ASN A 529 -8.87 21.25 11.51
CA ASN A 529 -7.43 21.48 11.67
C ASN A 529 -6.61 20.79 10.56
N GLN A 530 -7.20 20.62 9.37
CA GLN A 530 -6.49 19.98 8.27
C GLN A 530 -5.27 20.81 7.91
N ILE A 531 -4.13 20.15 7.84
CA ILE A 531 -2.86 20.76 7.48
C ILE A 531 -2.85 21.05 5.99
N GLN A 532 -2.74 22.32 5.65
CA GLN A 532 -2.66 22.82 4.27
C GLN A 532 -1.47 23.74 4.11
N THR A 533 -0.87 23.72 2.94
CA THR A 533 0.16 24.72 2.59
C THR A 533 -0.53 26.02 2.23
N VAL A 534 -0.14 27.08 2.90
CA VAL A 534 -0.57 28.47 2.62
C VAL A 534 0.62 29.32 2.21
N VAL A 535 0.37 30.42 1.52
CA VAL A 535 1.39 31.44 1.19
C VAL A 535 1.36 32.51 2.26
N VAL A 536 2.51 32.77 2.87
CA VAL A 536 2.70 33.81 3.90
C VAL A 536 3.70 34.84 3.43
N ALA A 537 3.55 36.09 3.88
CA ALA A 537 4.51 37.13 3.61
C ALA A 537 5.80 36.91 4.43
N SER A 538 6.91 36.66 3.77
CA SER A 538 8.24 36.50 4.39
C SER A 538 9.35 36.60 3.34
N ALA A 539 10.46 37.21 3.70
CA ALA A 539 11.64 37.31 2.85
C ALA A 539 12.58 36.08 2.97
N GLU A 540 12.34 35.18 3.91
CA GLU A 540 13.25 34.06 4.23
C GLU A 540 13.40 33.02 3.09
N CYS A 541 12.49 33.04 2.13
CA CYS A 541 12.56 32.16 0.96
C CYS A 541 13.15 32.79 -0.30
N GLY A 542 13.90 33.90 -0.15
CA GLY A 542 14.54 34.62 -1.26
C GLY A 542 13.55 35.39 -2.14
N GLY A 543 12.37 35.69 -1.65
CA GLY A 543 11.31 36.46 -2.30
C GLY A 543 10.52 37.27 -1.28
N THR A 544 9.31 37.70 -1.63
CA THR A 544 8.39 38.40 -0.72
C THR A 544 7.42 37.47 0.01
N THR A 545 7.38 36.19 -0.38
CA THR A 545 6.45 35.18 0.16
C THR A 545 7.12 33.83 0.31
N CYS A 546 6.66 33.05 1.30
CA CYS A 546 7.03 31.66 1.54
C CYS A 546 5.79 30.77 1.59
N ASN A 547 5.97 29.48 1.35
CA ASN A 547 4.98 28.48 1.69
C ASN A 547 5.10 28.10 3.18
N GLN A 548 3.99 27.83 3.86
CA GLN A 548 3.98 27.32 5.23
C GLN A 548 2.84 26.32 5.42
N ALA A 549 3.10 25.23 6.13
CA ALA A 549 2.04 24.30 6.57
C ALA A 549 1.28 24.92 7.76
N GLN A 550 -0.06 24.96 7.68
CA GLN A 550 -0.91 25.54 8.74
C GLN A 550 -2.19 24.71 8.94
N ASN A 551 -2.73 24.71 10.17
CA ASN A 551 -4.00 24.06 10.53
C ASN A 551 -5.23 24.91 10.16
N VAL A 552 -5.38 25.26 8.91
CA VAL A 552 -6.44 26.17 8.44
C VAL A 552 -7.59 25.47 7.74
N GLY A 553 -7.42 24.20 7.38
CA GLY A 553 -8.37 23.46 6.57
C GLY A 553 -9.53 22.90 7.40
N ARG A 554 -10.76 23.05 6.86
CA ARG A 554 -11.90 22.24 7.25
C ARG A 554 -12.49 21.62 6.02
N THR A 555 -12.67 20.29 6.04
CA THR A 555 -13.24 19.60 4.89
C THR A 555 -14.39 18.69 5.29
N ARG A 556 -15.25 18.42 4.31
CA ARG A 556 -16.36 17.50 4.42
C ARG A 556 -16.30 16.51 3.28
N ASN A 557 -16.29 15.22 3.61
CA ASN A 557 -16.35 14.11 2.67
C ASN A 557 -17.69 13.40 2.87
N ILE A 558 -18.49 13.28 1.82
CA ILE A 558 -19.75 12.52 1.80
C ILE A 558 -19.67 11.56 0.64
N GLY A 559 -20.04 10.31 0.85
CA GLY A 559 -20.02 9.36 -0.23
C GLY A 559 -20.79 8.09 0.03
N MET A 560 -20.80 7.26 -1.00
CA MET A 560 -21.32 5.89 -0.93
C MET A 560 -20.37 4.93 -1.61
N GLU A 561 -20.36 3.71 -1.13
CA GLU A 561 -19.67 2.58 -1.70
C GLU A 561 -20.64 1.44 -1.89
N LEU A 562 -20.54 0.80 -3.04
CA LEU A 562 -21.31 -0.39 -3.37
C LEU A 562 -20.32 -1.43 -3.90
N SER A 563 -20.41 -2.67 -3.46
CA SER A 563 -19.74 -3.80 -4.09
C SER A 563 -20.68 -4.98 -4.18
N LEU A 564 -20.53 -5.70 -5.27
CA LEU A 564 -21.31 -6.91 -5.55
C LEU A 564 -20.38 -7.93 -6.22
N ALA A 565 -20.41 -9.15 -5.75
CA ALA A 565 -19.86 -10.31 -6.43
C ALA A 565 -20.97 -11.35 -6.57
N GLN A 566 -21.16 -11.89 -7.77
CA GLN A 566 -22.21 -12.86 -8.07
C GLN A 566 -21.67 -14.02 -8.89
N GLN A 567 -21.85 -15.22 -8.38
CA GLN A 567 -21.71 -16.44 -9.14
C GLN A 567 -23.01 -16.68 -9.94
N LEU A 568 -22.95 -16.52 -11.26
CA LEU A 568 -24.12 -16.67 -12.14
C LEU A 568 -24.37 -18.15 -12.51
N SER A 569 -23.28 -18.92 -12.66
CA SER A 569 -23.29 -20.35 -12.92
C SER A 569 -21.95 -20.96 -12.50
N ALA A 570 -21.76 -22.26 -12.65
CA ALA A 570 -20.46 -22.91 -12.43
C ALA A 570 -19.32 -22.31 -13.28
N GLN A 571 -19.66 -21.72 -14.44
CA GLN A 571 -18.69 -21.18 -15.38
C GLN A 571 -18.57 -19.65 -15.34
N TRP A 572 -19.59 -18.93 -14.90
CA TRP A 572 -19.64 -17.46 -14.99
C TRP A 572 -19.76 -16.81 -13.63
N SER A 573 -18.92 -15.83 -13.38
CA SER A 573 -19.06 -14.92 -12.25
C SER A 573 -18.84 -13.46 -12.67
N VAL A 574 -19.49 -12.55 -11.97
CA VAL A 574 -19.35 -11.11 -12.18
C VAL A 574 -19.07 -10.42 -10.86
N ASN A 575 -18.33 -9.33 -10.91
CA ASN A 575 -18.12 -8.43 -9.77
C ASN A 575 -18.21 -6.99 -10.21
N ALA A 576 -18.68 -6.13 -9.33
CA ALA A 576 -18.72 -4.70 -9.55
C ALA A 576 -18.48 -3.94 -8.24
N GLY A 577 -17.72 -2.86 -8.31
CA GLY A 577 -17.49 -1.93 -7.21
C GLY A 577 -17.71 -0.51 -7.70
N TYR A 578 -18.54 0.28 -7.01
CA TYR A 578 -18.77 1.67 -7.32
C TYR A 578 -18.54 2.54 -6.10
N THR A 579 -17.84 3.65 -6.29
CA THR A 579 -17.59 4.68 -5.27
C THR A 579 -18.03 6.03 -5.79
N TYR A 580 -18.89 6.69 -5.01
CA TYR A 580 -19.18 8.12 -5.13
C TYR A 580 -18.55 8.86 -3.96
N LEU A 581 -17.81 9.93 -4.23
CA LEU A 581 -17.14 10.74 -3.22
C LEU A 581 -17.28 12.23 -3.55
N ASN A 582 -17.98 12.96 -2.70
CA ASN A 582 -18.10 14.42 -2.78
C ASN A 582 -17.32 15.06 -1.63
N ARG A 583 -16.21 15.70 -1.98
CA ARG A 583 -15.34 16.42 -1.05
C ARG A 583 -15.51 17.92 -1.23
N ARG A 584 -15.58 18.65 -0.11
CA ARG A 584 -15.64 20.11 -0.14
C ARG A 584 -14.75 20.69 0.97
N ASN A 585 -13.99 21.73 0.64
CA ASN A 585 -13.43 22.61 1.64
C ASN A 585 -14.56 23.46 2.22
N THR A 586 -14.70 23.51 3.55
CA THR A 586 -15.76 24.23 4.27
C THR A 586 -15.24 25.46 5.01
N SER A 587 -13.91 25.66 5.06
CA SER A 587 -13.29 26.90 5.53
C SER A 587 -13.17 27.92 4.40
N ASP A 588 -12.89 27.47 3.19
CA ASP A 588 -12.78 28.27 1.99
C ASP A 588 -13.32 27.49 0.79
N SER A 589 -14.48 27.91 0.28
CA SER A 589 -15.14 27.22 -0.83
C SER A 589 -14.45 27.42 -2.19
N SER A 590 -13.53 28.37 -2.31
CA SER A 590 -12.72 28.59 -3.51
C SER A 590 -11.65 27.50 -3.70
N ILE A 591 -11.25 26.83 -2.61
CA ILE A 591 -10.24 25.76 -2.62
C ILE A 591 -10.87 24.46 -3.09
N THR A 592 -10.47 23.99 -4.26
CA THR A 592 -10.85 22.68 -4.79
C THR A 592 -9.96 21.60 -4.20
N LEU A 593 -10.55 20.55 -3.60
CA LEU A 593 -9.82 19.39 -3.08
C LEU A 593 -9.40 18.45 -4.22
N THR A 594 -8.16 17.98 -4.17
CA THR A 594 -7.48 17.29 -5.26
C THR A 594 -7.26 15.79 -5.00
N ASN A 595 -6.70 15.09 -5.98
CA ASN A 595 -6.14 13.72 -5.94
C ASN A 595 -7.16 12.57 -5.86
N THR A 596 -8.45 12.83 -5.76
CA THR A 596 -9.46 11.78 -5.73
C THR A 596 -10.57 12.03 -6.74
N PRO A 597 -11.05 11.00 -7.45
CA PRO A 597 -12.18 11.15 -8.36
C PRO A 597 -13.50 11.26 -7.60
N ARG A 598 -14.50 11.92 -8.21
CA ARG A 598 -15.87 11.95 -7.67
C ARG A 598 -16.60 10.65 -7.90
N HIS A 599 -16.38 10.00 -9.03
CA HIS A 599 -17.00 8.72 -9.41
C HIS A 599 -15.92 7.75 -9.83
N ARG A 600 -16.00 6.54 -9.34
CA ARG A 600 -15.15 5.42 -9.74
C ARG A 600 -15.98 4.15 -9.84
N LEU A 601 -15.84 3.44 -10.94
CA LEU A 601 -16.42 2.11 -11.16
C LEU A 601 -15.31 1.14 -11.55
N LEU A 602 -15.35 -0.02 -10.94
CA LEU A 602 -14.57 -1.20 -11.30
C LEU A 602 -15.57 -2.34 -11.52
N ALA A 603 -15.57 -2.96 -12.68
CA ALA A 603 -16.44 -4.09 -12.97
C ALA A 603 -15.68 -5.18 -13.71
N GLY A 604 -15.98 -6.43 -13.40
CA GLY A 604 -15.31 -7.58 -13.99
C GLY A 604 -16.26 -8.72 -14.27
N ILE A 605 -15.92 -9.49 -15.29
CA ILE A 605 -16.55 -10.75 -15.62
C ILE A 605 -15.49 -11.83 -15.75
N GLN A 606 -15.76 -12.99 -15.18
CA GLN A 606 -14.92 -14.16 -15.27
C GLN A 606 -15.69 -15.29 -15.95
N TRP A 607 -15.03 -15.96 -16.89
CA TRP A 607 -15.55 -17.12 -17.61
C TRP A 607 -14.59 -18.30 -17.51
N ARG A 608 -15.08 -19.42 -17.03
CA ARG A 608 -14.37 -20.69 -16.87
C ARG A 608 -15.02 -21.77 -17.74
N PRO A 609 -14.78 -21.78 -19.08
CA PRO A 609 -15.39 -22.77 -19.98
C PRO A 609 -14.95 -24.21 -19.67
N LEU A 610 -13.73 -24.37 -19.21
CA LEU A 610 -13.08 -25.62 -18.88
C LEU A 610 -12.29 -25.46 -17.57
N ALA A 611 -12.01 -26.57 -16.89
CA ALA A 611 -11.24 -26.56 -15.64
C ALA A 611 -9.83 -25.93 -15.81
N GLN A 612 -9.23 -26.06 -17.01
CA GLN A 612 -7.91 -25.54 -17.31
C GLN A 612 -7.92 -24.08 -17.75
N TRP A 613 -9.05 -23.53 -18.19
CA TRP A 613 -9.09 -22.18 -18.78
C TRP A 613 -9.96 -21.24 -17.97
N GLU A 614 -9.42 -20.05 -17.73
CA GLU A 614 -10.13 -18.95 -17.08
C GLU A 614 -9.85 -17.66 -17.86
N PHE A 615 -10.91 -16.99 -18.29
CA PHE A 615 -10.86 -15.68 -18.94
C PHE A 615 -11.45 -14.61 -18.04
N ASN A 616 -10.79 -13.45 -17.97
CA ASN A 616 -11.28 -12.33 -17.21
C ASN A 616 -11.25 -11.08 -18.09
N ALA A 617 -12.33 -10.30 -18.02
CA ALA A 617 -12.40 -8.97 -18.58
C ALA A 617 -12.79 -8.00 -17.46
N GLU A 618 -12.06 -6.90 -17.36
CA GLU A 618 -12.29 -5.85 -16.36
C GLU A 618 -12.38 -4.49 -17.02
N VAL A 619 -13.24 -3.65 -16.48
CA VAL A 619 -13.38 -2.24 -16.86
C VAL A 619 -13.18 -1.39 -15.63
N GLU A 620 -12.33 -0.38 -15.74
CA GLU A 620 -12.16 0.67 -14.73
C GLU A 620 -12.49 2.03 -15.33
N THR A 621 -13.29 2.82 -14.62
CA THR A 621 -13.62 4.18 -15.05
C THR A 621 -13.49 5.17 -13.89
N GLU A 622 -13.02 6.36 -14.19
CA GLU A 622 -13.01 7.47 -13.23
C GLU A 622 -13.51 8.78 -13.89
N LYS A 623 -14.18 9.61 -13.07
CA LYS A 623 -14.64 10.93 -13.48
C LYS A 623 -14.62 11.92 -12.32
N GLY A 624 -14.29 13.18 -12.64
CA GLY A 624 -14.35 14.28 -11.67
C GLY A 624 -13.13 14.37 -10.76
N ARG A 625 -11.95 14.02 -11.25
CA ARG A 625 -10.67 14.21 -10.57
C ARG A 625 -10.13 15.62 -10.82
N TYR A 626 -9.67 16.27 -9.77
CA TYR A 626 -8.87 17.48 -9.80
C TYR A 626 -7.48 17.19 -9.26
N VAL A 627 -6.47 17.84 -9.83
CA VAL A 627 -5.07 17.70 -9.40
C VAL A 627 -4.46 19.09 -9.20
N PRO A 628 -3.42 19.21 -8.33
CA PRO A 628 -2.68 20.46 -8.22
C PRO A 628 -1.95 20.74 -9.54
N LEU A 629 -1.94 21.98 -9.98
CA LEU A 629 -1.13 22.39 -11.13
C LEU A 629 0.28 22.64 -10.65
N SER A 630 1.23 21.80 -11.08
CA SER A 630 2.63 21.88 -10.67
C SER A 630 3.25 23.23 -11.04
N GLY A 631 4.04 23.83 -10.12
CA GLY A 631 4.83 25.05 -10.38
C GLY A 631 4.09 26.38 -10.25
N SER A 632 2.78 26.39 -10.04
CA SER A 632 2.10 27.63 -9.63
C SER A 632 2.30 27.81 -8.13
N GLY A 633 2.90 28.91 -7.70
CA GLY A 633 2.99 29.30 -6.28
C GLY A 633 1.62 29.53 -5.64
N GLN A 634 0.53 29.51 -6.43
CA GLN A 634 -0.85 29.58 -5.99
C GLN A 634 -1.48 28.17 -6.09
N LEU A 635 -2.50 27.93 -5.29
CA LEU A 635 -3.29 26.69 -5.24
C LEU A 635 -4.16 26.51 -6.51
N GLN A 636 -3.55 26.59 -7.67
CA GLN A 636 -4.26 26.32 -8.93
C GLN A 636 -4.50 24.84 -9.09
N THR A 637 -5.69 24.48 -9.56
CA THR A 637 -6.07 23.10 -9.80
C THR A 637 -6.50 22.90 -11.25
N LEU A 638 -6.17 21.74 -11.79
CA LEU A 638 -6.58 21.27 -13.10
C LEU A 638 -7.61 20.15 -12.95
N LYS A 639 -8.72 20.25 -13.69
CA LYS A 639 -9.66 19.16 -13.82
C LYS A 639 -9.19 18.20 -14.89
N LEU A 640 -8.87 16.95 -14.51
CA LEU A 640 -8.49 15.93 -15.48
C LEU A 640 -9.72 15.39 -16.23
N PRO A 641 -9.56 15.04 -17.52
CA PRO A 641 -10.58 14.30 -18.26
C PRO A 641 -10.89 12.98 -17.55
N GLY A 642 -12.16 12.58 -17.57
CA GLY A 642 -12.54 11.24 -17.16
C GLY A 642 -12.01 10.20 -18.14
N TYR A 643 -11.77 8.99 -17.64
CA TYR A 643 -11.30 7.89 -18.45
C TYR A 643 -12.09 6.60 -18.21
N GLY A 644 -12.02 5.70 -19.17
CA GLY A 644 -12.41 4.30 -19.06
C GLY A 644 -11.36 3.44 -19.75
N ILE A 645 -10.89 2.41 -19.07
CA ILE A 645 -9.94 1.43 -19.60
C ILE A 645 -10.50 0.03 -19.40
N ALA A 646 -10.12 -0.88 -20.29
CA ALA A 646 -10.46 -2.30 -20.18
C ALA A 646 -9.18 -3.13 -20.18
N ASN A 647 -9.19 -4.19 -19.35
CA ASN A 647 -8.11 -5.15 -19.22
C ASN A 647 -8.65 -6.54 -19.54
N LEU A 648 -7.86 -7.35 -20.24
CA LEU A 648 -8.19 -8.74 -20.56
C LEU A 648 -7.09 -9.66 -20.03
N ARG A 649 -7.50 -10.82 -19.53
CA ARG A 649 -6.58 -11.85 -19.08
C ARG A 649 -7.11 -13.25 -19.41
N ALA A 650 -6.20 -14.12 -19.84
CA ALA A 650 -6.42 -15.54 -19.97
C ALA A 650 -5.46 -16.28 -19.02
N ARG A 651 -5.96 -17.22 -18.24
CA ARG A 651 -5.19 -18.13 -17.41
C ARG A 651 -5.36 -19.55 -17.94
N TYR A 652 -4.25 -20.21 -18.17
CA TYR A 652 -4.18 -21.62 -18.51
C TYR A 652 -3.55 -22.42 -17.38
N LYS A 653 -4.21 -23.49 -16.97
CA LYS A 653 -3.77 -24.44 -15.94
C LYS A 653 -3.57 -25.82 -16.56
N PRO A 654 -2.40 -26.10 -17.18
CA PRO A 654 -2.12 -27.41 -17.76
C PRO A 654 -2.17 -28.52 -16.70
N ARG A 655 -1.79 -28.19 -15.48
CA ARG A 655 -1.86 -29.02 -14.26
C ARG A 655 -2.33 -28.16 -13.09
N SER A 656 -2.73 -28.79 -11.98
CA SER A 656 -3.20 -28.09 -10.78
C SER A 656 -2.14 -27.20 -10.11
N ASP A 657 -0.88 -27.53 -10.31
CA ASP A 657 0.32 -26.87 -9.75
C ASP A 657 0.96 -25.87 -10.70
N ILE A 658 0.62 -25.87 -12.00
CA ILE A 658 1.18 -24.96 -13.00
C ILE A 658 0.11 -23.98 -13.49
N THR A 659 0.47 -22.70 -13.55
CA THR A 659 -0.38 -21.65 -14.14
C THR A 659 0.41 -20.84 -15.15
N VAL A 660 -0.22 -20.53 -16.29
CA VAL A 660 0.30 -19.58 -17.26
C VAL A 660 -0.75 -18.48 -17.43
N ASP A 661 -0.36 -17.23 -17.14
CA ASP A 661 -1.21 -16.06 -17.28
C ASP A 661 -0.75 -15.23 -18.47
N PHE A 662 -1.67 -14.87 -19.35
CA PHE A 662 -1.50 -13.90 -20.42
C PHE A 662 -2.43 -12.73 -20.14
N GLY A 663 -1.95 -11.50 -20.24
CA GLY A 663 -2.81 -10.35 -20.03
C GLY A 663 -2.44 -9.17 -20.90
N VAL A 664 -3.46 -8.34 -21.17
CA VAL A 664 -3.32 -7.03 -21.81
C VAL A 664 -4.08 -6.03 -20.96
N ALA A 665 -3.34 -5.10 -20.37
CA ALA A 665 -3.90 -3.95 -19.66
C ALA A 665 -4.11 -2.80 -20.65
N ASN A 666 -5.15 -1.95 -20.38
CA ASN A 666 -5.51 -0.82 -21.21
C ASN A 666 -5.61 -1.17 -22.69
N ILE A 667 -6.42 -2.19 -23.04
CA ILE A 667 -6.52 -2.73 -24.41
C ILE A 667 -6.90 -1.66 -25.43
N GLY A 668 -7.68 -0.65 -25.02
CA GLY A 668 -8.07 0.49 -25.83
C GLY A 668 -6.96 1.51 -26.06
N ASP A 669 -5.78 1.31 -25.45
CA ASP A 669 -4.64 2.22 -25.51
C ASP A 669 -5.01 3.68 -25.15
N LYS A 670 -5.89 3.82 -24.14
CA LYS A 670 -6.41 5.10 -23.71
C LYS A 670 -5.36 5.91 -22.98
N TRP A 671 -5.18 7.17 -23.37
CA TRP A 671 -4.41 8.13 -22.59
C TRP A 671 -5.21 8.62 -21.39
N TYR A 672 -4.61 8.46 -20.20
CA TYR A 672 -5.13 8.96 -18.93
C TYR A 672 -3.97 9.24 -17.96
N GLN A 673 -4.25 9.98 -16.89
CA GLN A 673 -3.26 10.35 -15.89
C GLN A 673 -3.92 10.53 -14.53
N PHE A 674 -3.15 10.31 -13.46
CA PHE A 674 -3.59 10.53 -12.07
C PHE A 674 -3.10 11.86 -11.52
N ASP A 675 -2.08 12.46 -12.13
CA ASP A 675 -1.59 13.79 -11.87
C ASP A 675 -1.20 14.46 -13.20
N ASP A 676 -1.20 15.80 -13.23
CA ASP A 676 -0.88 16.51 -14.47
C ASP A 676 0.55 16.24 -14.94
N GLY A 677 0.70 15.94 -16.23
CA GLY A 677 1.99 15.65 -16.86
C GLY A 677 2.67 14.34 -16.43
N LEU A 678 1.95 13.46 -15.72
CA LEU A 678 2.40 12.12 -15.35
C LEU A 678 1.46 11.07 -15.98
N PRO A 679 1.64 10.73 -17.27
CA PRO A 679 0.81 9.77 -17.96
C PRO A 679 0.91 8.39 -17.33
N MET A 680 -0.21 7.66 -17.34
CA MET A 680 -0.27 6.25 -16.98
C MET A 680 0.08 5.39 -18.22
N PRO A 681 0.50 4.12 -18.02
CA PRO A 681 0.86 3.23 -19.11
C PRO A 681 -0.24 3.10 -20.15
N GLY A 682 0.15 3.12 -21.44
CA GLY A 682 -0.67 2.73 -22.56
C GLY A 682 -0.97 1.24 -22.59
N ARG A 683 -1.33 0.69 -23.74
CA ARG A 683 -1.55 -0.74 -23.88
C ARG A 683 -0.30 -1.52 -23.50
N SER A 684 -0.43 -2.38 -22.49
CA SER A 684 0.67 -3.16 -21.93
C SER A 684 0.30 -4.63 -21.87
N TRP A 685 1.16 -5.49 -22.40
CA TRP A 685 1.01 -6.94 -22.29
C TRP A 685 1.90 -7.49 -21.18
N TYR A 686 1.52 -8.63 -20.63
CA TYR A 686 2.35 -9.41 -19.72
C TYR A 686 2.10 -10.90 -19.88
N VAL A 687 3.11 -11.70 -19.50
CA VAL A 687 3.03 -13.14 -19.36
C VAL A 687 3.64 -13.57 -18.04
N ASN A 688 3.00 -14.48 -17.33
CA ASN A 688 3.53 -15.03 -16.08
C ASN A 688 3.43 -16.56 -16.12
N LEU A 689 4.46 -17.21 -15.60
CA LEU A 689 4.47 -18.64 -15.31
C LEU A 689 4.53 -18.80 -13.78
N GLY A 690 3.61 -19.55 -13.22
CA GLY A 690 3.54 -19.88 -11.80
C GLY A 690 3.61 -21.39 -11.58
N TYR A 691 4.34 -21.79 -10.56
CA TYR A 691 4.43 -23.18 -10.10
C TYR A 691 4.16 -23.22 -8.58
N ARG A 692 3.36 -24.17 -8.14
CA ARG A 692 3.03 -24.41 -6.73
C ARG A 692 3.36 -25.85 -6.35
N PHE A 693 3.94 -26.05 -5.17
CA PHE A 693 4.37 -27.35 -4.67
C PHE A 693 4.11 -27.52 -3.17
#